data_7fbbd63506ec3bb9ee45d97b91ba2c57
#
_entry.id   7fbbd63506ec3bb9ee45d97b91ba2c57
#
_cell.length_a   1.000
_cell.length_b   1.000
_cell.length_c   1.000
_cell.angle_alpha   90.00
_cell.angle_beta   90.00
_cell.angle_gamma   90.00
#
_symmetry.space_group_name_H-M   'P 1'
#
loop_
_entity.id
_entity.type
_entity.pdbx_description
1 polymer ?
#
loop_
_entity_poly.entity_id
_entity_poly.type
_entity_poly.pdbx_seq_one_letter_code
_entity_poly.pdbx_strand_id
1 'polypeptide(L)'
;MGIYRVLAVLSVVALTSCGQSTQEIGDNAATAMSPWHSLTESEINEAATAASDAFGDGILFNRISLTEPNKNTARTWRVSDQAARGADIVYRLNKKSYLAQYEFDTASLSAPKEITSGQPMLVGAELFGALDAVNQLPEVVAALERRGIAGSDGLCLPRTIGRFFADLADPVNDRLVRFDCFNIRGQSGLGLLPTTSAYARPVEGISVLFDVEELKLIEIKDSFANADTPPNDFEVIEFHESALDMRPALKPITIEQREGRNFAISGSQISWQDWQFHLRFDPRQGTILNNIGVVSDEGFRPVAYEIAMSEMFVPYQDPDAHWFYRAYFDMGEYGFGNMATELKGNDCPPTAVYQDVVLHTASGEAFTAENRVCIFEFDPGYPSWRHHESLYDDVPGMVRHNSRRATNLVVRMVAVIGNYDYFQDYVFQQDGRIRIRLISTGIDATKGVFSASLDDPRAASETQTGTLIAPYRVGVNHDHFFSYRIDMDVDGVDNNFVRQRLVATEQPDGAPRQGIWTVQREQVLTEKQAQTVMKVEKPALLTFASTNAKNAMGYPTSYQLIFPNTHPLVTLDDAIYQRAGFLKNNLWVTRYKPNEIFSTGLAVNQSDVGVGLPQYAADDETIENTDLVAWPMIGFHHVPMAEDWPVMPSKVDEITLKPRNFFSRNPALDVPE
;
A
#
# COMPACT_ATOMS: atom_id res chain seq x y z
N MET A 1 21.74 17.35 32.36
CA MET A 1 22.48 18.46 31.73
C MET A 1 23.40 17.85 30.68
N GLY A 2 23.05 17.93 29.40
CA GLY A 2 23.96 17.62 28.28
C GLY A 2 23.68 16.36 27.46
N ILE A 3 22.52 16.25 26.77
CA ILE A 3 22.37 15.39 25.58
C ILE A 3 21.46 16.13 24.58
N TYR A 4 21.95 17.23 24.06
CA TYR A 4 21.47 17.86 22.85
C TYR A 4 22.67 18.23 22.00
N ARG A 5 23.27 17.26 21.32
CA ARG A 5 24.24 17.44 20.22
C ARG A 5 24.65 16.11 19.62
N VAL A 6 23.76 15.45 18.88
CA VAL A 6 24.16 14.46 17.86
C VAL A 6 23.21 14.62 16.67
N LEU A 7 23.39 15.72 16.01
CA LEU A 7 23.02 15.91 14.60
C LEU A 7 24.18 16.67 13.98
N ALA A 8 24.76 16.13 12.92
CA ALA A 8 25.88 16.62 12.14
C ALA A 8 27.27 16.07 12.54
N VAL A 9 27.55 14.87 12.07
CA VAL A 9 28.91 14.52 11.63
C VAL A 9 28.82 14.07 10.18
N LEU A 10 28.89 15.03 9.28
CA LEU A 10 29.26 14.82 7.89
C LEU A 10 30.77 14.53 7.88
N SER A 11 31.12 13.26 7.70
CA SER A 11 32.49 12.88 7.32
C SER A 11 32.60 13.01 5.80
N VAL A 12 33.17 14.10 5.35
CA VAL A 12 33.62 14.27 3.97
C VAL A 12 34.76 13.31 3.70
N VAL A 13 34.45 12.19 3.05
CA VAL A 13 35.48 11.40 2.33
C VAL A 13 35.37 11.76 0.86
N ALA A 14 36.28 12.58 0.41
CA ALA A 14 36.48 12.88 -1.01
C ALA A 14 36.99 11.63 -1.72
N LEU A 15 36.08 10.93 -2.41
CA LEU A 15 36.44 9.99 -3.47
C LEU A 15 36.11 10.64 -4.80
N THR A 16 37.16 10.98 -5.53
CA THR A 16 37.08 11.39 -6.93
C THR A 16 36.48 10.26 -7.77
N SER A 17 35.21 10.40 -8.15
CA SER A 17 34.62 9.61 -9.20
C SER A 17 34.41 10.44 -10.46
N CYS A 18 34.77 9.87 -11.60
CA CYS A 18 34.57 10.42 -12.94
C CYS A 18 33.15 10.92 -13.14
N GLY A 19 33.07 12.17 -13.60
CA GLY A 19 31.81 12.81 -13.92
C GLY A 19 31.09 12.09 -15.05
N GLN A 20 29.86 11.64 -14.76
CA GLN A 20 28.83 11.52 -15.77
C GLN A 20 28.05 12.84 -15.77
N SER A 21 28.07 13.49 -16.92
CA SER A 21 27.32 14.72 -17.17
C SER A 21 25.82 14.45 -17.03
N THR A 22 25.22 14.95 -15.97
CA THR A 22 23.78 15.19 -15.93
C THR A 22 23.48 16.24 -17.00
N GLN A 23 22.80 15.85 -18.07
CA GLN A 23 22.22 16.79 -19.01
C GLN A 23 21.06 17.48 -18.25
N GLU A 24 21.32 18.70 -17.77
CA GLU A 24 20.27 19.64 -17.38
C GLU A 24 19.40 19.89 -18.61
N ILE A 25 18.17 19.37 -18.58
CA ILE A 25 17.12 19.79 -19.51
C ILE A 25 16.73 21.19 -19.05
N GLY A 26 17.01 22.16 -19.91
CA GLY A 26 16.75 23.57 -19.66
C GLY A 26 15.27 23.83 -19.30
N ASP A 27 15.06 24.19 -18.04
CA ASP A 27 13.87 24.89 -17.60
C ASP A 27 13.86 26.29 -18.20
N ASN A 28 13.03 26.48 -19.22
CA ASN A 28 12.65 27.81 -19.69
C ASN A 28 11.23 27.83 -20.28
N ALA A 29 10.27 27.65 -19.45
CA ALA A 29 8.95 28.28 -19.34
C ALA A 29 8.38 27.80 -18.02
N ALA A 30 7.90 28.66 -17.15
CA ALA A 30 7.11 28.26 -15.99
C ALA A 30 5.86 27.54 -16.52
N THR A 31 5.97 26.22 -16.68
CA THR A 31 4.82 25.36 -17.02
C THR A 31 3.87 25.42 -15.84
N ALA A 32 2.63 25.83 -16.05
CA ALA A 32 1.63 25.86 -15.01
C ALA A 32 1.55 24.49 -14.31
N MET A 33 1.56 24.52 -12.97
CA MET A 33 1.53 23.31 -12.15
C MET A 33 0.18 22.60 -12.35
N SER A 34 0.21 21.28 -12.62
CA SER A 34 -1.02 20.53 -12.82
C SER A 34 -1.83 20.42 -11.53
N PRO A 35 -3.17 20.24 -11.61
CA PRO A 35 -4.00 20.05 -10.44
C PRO A 35 -3.61 18.80 -9.62
N TRP A 36 -2.94 17.81 -10.24
CA TRP A 36 -2.48 16.58 -9.59
C TRP A 36 -1.00 16.61 -9.18
N HIS A 37 -0.32 17.75 -9.28
CA HIS A 37 1.05 17.83 -8.80
C HIS A 37 1.06 17.73 -7.27
N SER A 38 1.93 16.88 -6.69
CA SER A 38 2.12 16.81 -5.24
C SER A 38 2.37 18.19 -4.65
N LEU A 39 2.07 18.40 -3.37
CA LEU A 39 2.42 19.65 -2.71
C LEU A 39 3.93 19.86 -2.72
N THR A 40 4.35 21.10 -2.99
CA THR A 40 5.72 21.53 -2.88
C THR A 40 6.09 21.83 -1.43
N GLU A 41 7.40 21.94 -1.11
CA GLU A 41 7.86 22.37 0.21
C GLU A 41 7.27 23.73 0.61
N SER A 42 7.19 24.66 -0.36
CA SER A 42 6.60 25.99 -0.10
C SER A 42 5.13 25.91 0.25
N GLU A 43 4.34 25.10 -0.47
CA GLU A 43 2.91 24.93 -0.21
C GLU A 43 2.66 24.24 1.14
N ILE A 44 3.45 23.22 1.50
CA ILE A 44 3.33 22.55 2.81
C ILE A 44 3.66 23.54 3.93
N ASN A 45 4.77 24.27 3.83
CA ASN A 45 5.18 25.23 4.85
C ASN A 45 4.16 26.38 4.99
N GLU A 46 3.59 26.87 3.88
CA GLU A 46 2.54 27.89 3.88
C GLU A 46 1.29 27.41 4.59
N ALA A 47 0.79 26.21 4.25
CA ALA A 47 -0.40 25.62 4.88
C ALA A 47 -0.21 25.34 6.38
N ALA A 48 0.98 24.82 6.77
CA ALA A 48 1.34 24.56 8.16
C ALA A 48 1.42 25.86 8.96
N THR A 49 2.04 26.91 8.41
CA THR A 49 2.13 28.24 9.04
C THR A 49 0.75 28.84 9.24
N ALA A 50 -0.09 28.84 8.20
CA ALA A 50 -1.46 29.37 8.29
C ALA A 50 -2.29 28.64 9.37
N ALA A 51 -2.15 27.33 9.49
CA ALA A 51 -2.83 26.56 10.53
C ALA A 51 -2.29 26.87 11.94
N SER A 52 -0.97 26.99 12.10
CA SER A 52 -0.34 27.34 13.39
C SER A 52 -0.73 28.75 13.85
N ASP A 53 -0.73 29.71 12.94
CA ASP A 53 -1.13 31.10 13.25
C ASP A 53 -2.62 31.20 13.64
N ALA A 54 -3.48 30.39 13.00
CA ALA A 54 -4.93 30.45 13.25
C ALA A 54 -5.38 29.67 14.48
N PHE A 55 -4.76 28.51 14.75
CA PHE A 55 -5.24 27.56 15.76
C PHE A 55 -4.35 27.53 17.02
N GLY A 56 -3.16 28.15 16.97
CA GLY A 56 -2.26 28.34 18.11
C GLY A 56 -1.14 27.30 18.19
N ASP A 57 -0.27 27.48 19.19
CA ASP A 57 0.90 26.63 19.42
C ASP A 57 0.52 25.21 19.88
N GLY A 58 1.36 24.26 19.59
CA GLY A 58 1.20 22.87 20.05
C GLY A 58 0.42 21.98 19.09
N ILE A 59 0.19 22.42 17.84
CA ILE A 59 -0.35 21.56 16.79
C ILE A 59 0.64 20.45 16.47
N LEU A 60 0.13 19.22 16.42
CA LEU A 60 0.83 18.07 15.88
C LEU A 60 0.22 17.73 14.52
N PHE A 61 0.95 17.99 13.44
CA PHE A 61 0.51 17.69 12.09
C PHE A 61 0.66 16.19 11.78
N ASN A 62 -0.46 15.50 11.59
CA ASN A 62 -0.47 14.08 11.21
C ASN A 62 -0.40 13.91 9.69
N ARG A 63 -1.07 14.79 8.91
CA ARG A 63 -1.02 14.77 7.46
C ARG A 63 -1.28 16.17 6.89
N ILE A 64 -0.42 16.60 5.99
CA ILE A 64 -0.63 17.71 5.07
C ILE A 64 -0.51 17.14 3.66
N SER A 65 -1.59 17.16 2.90
CA SER A 65 -1.63 16.54 1.58
C SER A 65 -2.46 17.37 0.61
N LEU A 66 -2.25 17.18 -0.70
CA LEU A 66 -3.04 17.84 -1.73
C LEU A 66 -4.52 17.54 -1.52
N THR A 67 -5.35 18.59 -1.42
CA THR A 67 -6.80 18.44 -1.49
C THR A 67 -7.20 17.84 -2.83
N GLU A 68 -8.12 16.88 -2.84
CA GLU A 68 -8.59 16.25 -4.08
C GLU A 68 -9.11 17.34 -5.04
N PRO A 69 -8.52 17.49 -6.24
CA PRO A 69 -8.96 18.49 -7.20
C PRO A 69 -10.41 18.23 -7.63
N ASN A 70 -11.15 19.28 -7.92
CA ASN A 70 -12.47 19.11 -8.51
C ASN A 70 -12.38 18.34 -9.84
N LYS A 71 -12.92 17.12 -9.85
CA LYS A 71 -12.80 16.16 -10.97
C LYS A 71 -13.20 16.77 -12.31
N ASN A 72 -14.28 17.55 -12.37
CA ASN A 72 -14.80 18.13 -13.62
C ASN A 72 -13.84 19.17 -14.22
N THR A 73 -13.21 19.99 -13.39
CA THR A 73 -12.25 20.99 -13.84
C THR A 73 -10.88 20.37 -14.10
N ALA A 74 -10.44 19.44 -13.25
CA ALA A 74 -9.16 18.78 -13.39
C ALA A 74 -9.07 17.96 -14.69
N ARG A 75 -10.09 17.18 -15.04
CA ARG A 75 -10.11 16.38 -16.29
C ARG A 75 -9.99 17.21 -17.57
N THR A 76 -10.39 18.45 -17.54
CA THR A 76 -10.33 19.37 -18.70
C THR A 76 -9.14 20.33 -18.63
N TRP A 77 -8.34 20.23 -17.57
CA TRP A 77 -7.16 21.06 -17.37
C TRP A 77 -6.14 20.90 -18.50
N ARG A 78 -5.53 22.01 -18.89
CA ARG A 78 -4.46 22.09 -19.88
C ARG A 78 -3.27 22.83 -19.30
N VAL A 79 -2.08 22.57 -19.81
CA VAL A 79 -0.82 23.22 -19.35
C VAL A 79 -0.89 24.76 -19.40
N SER A 80 -1.79 25.33 -20.19
CA SER A 80 -2.03 26.79 -20.22
C SER A 80 -2.89 27.31 -19.06
N ASP A 81 -3.54 26.43 -18.29
CA ASP A 81 -4.55 26.79 -17.31
C ASP A 81 -3.91 26.87 -15.91
N GLN A 82 -4.33 27.83 -15.11
CA GLN A 82 -3.98 27.84 -13.70
C GLN A 82 -4.89 26.86 -12.97
N ALA A 83 -4.31 25.91 -12.24
CA ALA A 83 -5.07 24.95 -11.43
C ALA A 83 -5.36 25.54 -10.05
N ALA A 84 -6.61 25.50 -9.61
CA ALA A 84 -6.94 25.71 -8.19
C ALA A 84 -6.34 24.56 -7.37
N ARG A 85 -5.58 24.89 -6.32
CA ARG A 85 -4.88 23.95 -5.46
C ARG A 85 -5.14 24.25 -4.01
N GLY A 86 -5.20 23.21 -3.19
CA GLY A 86 -5.39 23.33 -1.74
C GLY A 86 -4.69 22.21 -0.99
N ALA A 87 -4.61 22.36 0.31
CA ALA A 87 -4.06 21.35 1.21
C ALA A 87 -5.10 20.91 2.24
N ASP A 88 -5.29 19.60 2.38
CA ASP A 88 -5.98 18.98 3.51
C ASP A 88 -4.99 18.85 4.67
N ILE A 89 -5.33 19.47 5.80
CA ILE A 89 -4.51 19.50 7.01
C ILE A 89 -5.21 18.69 8.09
N VAL A 90 -4.68 17.49 8.39
CA VAL A 90 -5.13 16.65 9.49
C VAL A 90 -4.15 16.79 10.65
N TYR A 91 -4.65 17.17 11.81
CA TYR A 91 -3.80 17.48 12.95
C TYR A 91 -4.46 17.14 14.29
N ARG A 92 -3.63 17.04 15.34
CA ARG A 92 -4.07 16.94 16.72
C ARG A 92 -3.72 18.23 17.48
N LEU A 93 -4.64 18.63 18.35
CA LEU A 93 -4.48 19.75 19.27
C LEU A 93 -5.33 19.51 20.53
N ASN A 94 -4.71 19.61 21.70
CA ASN A 94 -5.40 19.42 22.98
C ASN A 94 -6.19 18.08 23.05
N LYS A 95 -5.55 16.97 22.67
CA LYS A 95 -6.11 15.60 22.63
C LYS A 95 -7.20 15.36 21.58
N LYS A 96 -7.57 16.34 20.79
CA LYS A 96 -8.59 16.22 19.75
C LYS A 96 -7.97 16.24 18.38
N SER A 97 -8.65 15.57 17.46
CA SER A 97 -8.24 15.47 16.06
C SER A 97 -9.11 16.35 15.18
N TYR A 98 -8.50 17.00 14.20
CA TYR A 98 -9.18 17.95 13.33
C TYR A 98 -8.76 17.77 11.86
N LEU A 99 -9.67 18.18 10.96
CA LEU A 99 -9.42 18.42 9.55
C LEU A 99 -9.70 19.90 9.25
N ALA A 100 -8.76 20.58 8.62
CA ALA A 100 -8.93 21.88 7.99
C ALA A 100 -8.44 21.84 6.54
N GLN A 101 -8.87 22.79 5.72
CA GLN A 101 -8.46 22.92 4.32
C GLN A 101 -7.88 24.30 4.10
N TYR A 102 -6.76 24.37 3.40
CA TYR A 102 -6.11 25.61 2.98
C TYR A 102 -6.14 25.74 1.47
N GLU A 103 -6.66 26.87 0.99
CA GLU A 103 -6.74 27.20 -0.44
C GLU A 103 -5.62 28.15 -0.81
N PHE A 104 -4.71 27.76 -1.69
CA PHE A 104 -3.52 28.55 -2.02
C PHE A 104 -3.87 29.83 -2.82
N ASP A 105 -4.84 29.75 -3.74
CA ASP A 105 -5.20 30.89 -4.59
C ASP A 105 -5.76 32.10 -3.81
N THR A 106 -6.42 31.84 -2.70
CA THR A 106 -7.08 32.84 -1.84
C THR A 106 -6.39 33.04 -0.51
N ALA A 107 -5.35 32.25 -0.21
CA ALA A 107 -4.69 32.18 1.08
C ALA A 107 -5.71 32.06 2.25
N SER A 108 -6.72 31.21 2.05
CA SER A 108 -7.82 31.05 3.01
C SER A 108 -7.79 29.70 3.68
N LEU A 109 -7.96 29.71 5.02
CA LEU A 109 -8.02 28.52 5.86
C LEU A 109 -9.46 28.30 6.33
N SER A 110 -9.98 27.09 6.15
CA SER A 110 -11.31 26.72 6.62
C SER A 110 -11.37 26.63 8.16
N ALA A 111 -12.57 26.77 8.74
CA ALA A 111 -12.80 26.42 10.13
C ALA A 111 -12.47 24.92 10.35
N PRO A 112 -11.83 24.57 11.48
CA PRO A 112 -11.47 23.19 11.77
C PRO A 112 -12.71 22.34 12.05
N LYS A 113 -12.77 21.15 11.43
CA LYS A 113 -13.79 20.15 11.68
C LYS A 113 -13.22 19.06 12.58
N GLU A 114 -13.82 18.85 13.74
CA GLU A 114 -13.41 17.79 14.67
C GLU A 114 -13.68 16.40 14.07
N ILE A 115 -12.71 15.50 14.18
CA ILE A 115 -12.80 14.09 13.79
C ILE A 115 -13.15 13.30 15.05
N THR A 116 -14.33 12.69 15.09
CA THR A 116 -14.86 12.01 16.28
C THR A 116 -14.97 10.48 16.13
N SER A 117 -14.82 9.95 14.91
CA SER A 117 -14.99 8.52 14.60
C SER A 117 -13.72 7.66 14.74
N GLY A 118 -12.61 8.29 15.08
CA GLY A 118 -11.29 7.66 15.20
C GLY A 118 -10.21 8.71 15.31
N GLN A 119 -8.96 8.29 15.18
CA GLN A 119 -7.80 9.18 15.25
C GLN A 119 -6.97 9.08 13.96
N PRO A 120 -6.22 10.12 13.59
CA PRO A 120 -5.35 10.10 12.43
C PRO A 120 -4.15 9.18 12.66
N MET A 121 -3.42 8.90 11.58
CA MET A 121 -2.18 8.11 11.62
C MET A 121 -1.19 8.66 12.64
N LEU A 122 -0.38 7.75 13.20
CA LEU A 122 0.73 8.09 14.08
C LEU A 122 1.87 8.74 13.27
N VAL A 123 2.58 9.66 13.87
CA VAL A 123 3.76 10.27 13.27
C VAL A 123 5.04 9.85 13.99
N GLY A 124 6.17 9.92 13.30
CA GLY A 124 7.46 9.47 13.83
C GLY A 124 7.81 10.08 15.18
N ALA A 125 7.50 11.36 15.41
CA ALA A 125 7.79 12.04 16.69
C ALA A 125 7.04 11.42 17.88
N GLU A 126 5.78 10.98 17.69
CA GLU A 126 4.99 10.27 18.71
C GLU A 126 5.62 8.91 19.02
N LEU A 127 5.97 8.16 17.97
CA LEU A 127 6.53 6.81 18.12
C LEU A 127 7.92 6.81 18.76
N PHE A 128 8.82 7.71 18.33
CA PHE A 128 10.17 7.79 18.90
C PHE A 128 10.19 8.36 20.32
N GLY A 129 9.34 9.35 20.63
CA GLY A 129 9.19 9.86 21.99
C GLY A 129 8.71 8.78 22.96
N ALA A 130 7.71 8.02 22.56
CA ALA A 130 7.19 6.91 23.35
C ALA A 130 8.19 5.75 23.46
N LEU A 131 8.94 5.44 22.39
CA LEU A 131 9.98 4.42 22.39
C LEU A 131 11.04 4.69 23.46
N ASP A 132 11.56 5.93 23.50
CA ASP A 132 12.56 6.31 24.51
C ASP A 132 11.99 6.25 25.94
N ALA A 133 10.78 6.77 26.14
CA ALA A 133 10.12 6.77 27.44
C ALA A 133 9.85 5.36 27.97
N VAL A 134 9.28 4.46 27.15
CA VAL A 134 8.89 3.10 27.59
C VAL A 134 10.11 2.24 27.90
N ASN A 135 11.16 2.31 27.10
CA ASN A 135 12.37 1.51 27.35
C ASN A 135 13.14 1.94 28.61
N GLN A 136 12.81 3.09 29.20
CA GLN A 136 13.37 3.59 30.45
C GLN A 136 12.44 3.40 31.66
N LEU A 137 11.21 2.90 31.48
CA LEU A 137 10.29 2.65 32.61
C LEU A 137 10.84 1.59 33.56
N PRO A 138 10.89 1.88 34.89
CA PRO A 138 11.39 0.92 35.88
C PRO A 138 10.65 -0.41 35.84
N GLU A 139 9.34 -0.40 35.57
CA GLU A 139 8.49 -1.60 35.48
C GLU A 139 8.87 -2.48 34.28
N VAL A 140 9.20 -1.87 33.15
CA VAL A 140 9.64 -2.56 31.93
C VAL A 140 11.04 -3.14 32.14
N VAL A 141 11.97 -2.35 32.66
CA VAL A 141 13.32 -2.78 32.99
C VAL A 141 13.29 -3.96 33.96
N ALA A 142 12.50 -3.88 35.04
CA ALA A 142 12.35 -4.97 36.01
C ALA A 142 11.73 -6.24 35.39
N ALA A 143 10.80 -6.11 34.42
CA ALA A 143 10.22 -7.24 33.71
C ALA A 143 11.24 -7.92 32.78
N LEU A 144 12.11 -7.17 32.12
CA LEU A 144 13.23 -7.67 31.32
C LEU A 144 14.29 -8.36 32.17
N GLU A 145 14.68 -7.73 33.28
CA GLU A 145 15.68 -8.28 34.21
C GLU A 145 15.24 -9.63 34.82
N ARG A 146 13.94 -9.82 35.13
CA ARG A 146 13.39 -11.13 35.54
C ARG A 146 13.63 -12.24 34.53
N ARG A 147 13.78 -11.89 33.24
CA ARG A 147 14.09 -12.80 32.13
C ARG A 147 15.57 -12.88 31.80
N GLY A 148 16.44 -12.32 32.66
CA GLY A 148 17.89 -12.29 32.47
C GLY A 148 18.36 -11.34 31.38
N ILE A 149 17.52 -10.39 30.97
CA ILE A 149 17.84 -9.39 29.97
C ILE A 149 18.22 -8.09 30.66
N ALA A 150 19.46 -7.62 30.48
CA ALA A 150 19.87 -6.32 31.01
C ALA A 150 19.10 -5.20 30.29
N GLY A 151 18.84 -4.06 30.95
CA GLY A 151 18.05 -2.98 30.36
C GLY A 151 18.56 -2.49 29.00
N SER A 152 19.90 -2.52 28.78
CA SER A 152 20.52 -2.17 27.49
C SER A 152 20.34 -3.22 26.39
N ASP A 153 19.97 -4.44 26.76
CA ASP A 153 19.81 -5.58 25.85
C ASP A 153 18.34 -5.83 25.49
N GLY A 154 17.41 -5.09 26.10
CA GLY A 154 16.00 -5.13 25.80
C GLY A 154 15.58 -3.96 24.91
N LEU A 155 14.67 -4.22 23.97
CA LEU A 155 14.06 -3.20 23.12
C LEU A 155 12.56 -3.48 22.99
N CYS A 156 11.73 -2.53 23.44
CA CYS A 156 10.28 -2.61 23.27
C CYS A 156 9.85 -1.65 22.16
N LEU A 157 9.15 -2.16 21.15
CA LEU A 157 8.72 -1.42 19.95
C LEU A 157 7.21 -1.15 19.99
N PRO A 158 6.75 0.05 19.58
CA PRO A 158 5.34 0.42 19.61
C PRO A 158 4.52 -0.27 18.52
N ARG A 159 3.26 -0.60 18.86
CA ARG A 159 2.24 -1.15 17.96
C ARG A 159 0.91 -0.45 18.18
N THR A 160 0.15 -0.22 17.12
CA THR A 160 -1.25 0.21 17.22
C THR A 160 -2.11 -0.89 17.87
N ILE A 161 -3.20 -0.52 18.51
CA ILE A 161 -3.99 -1.43 19.37
C ILE A 161 -5.47 -1.54 19.00
N GLY A 162 -5.90 -0.90 17.93
CA GLY A 162 -7.32 -0.86 17.61
C GLY A 162 -8.16 -0.23 18.73
N ARG A 163 -9.17 -0.94 19.22
CA ARG A 163 -10.05 -0.54 20.34
C ARG A 163 -10.04 -1.53 21.51
N PHE A 164 -8.97 -2.29 21.67
CA PHE A 164 -8.87 -3.33 22.72
C PHE A 164 -8.47 -2.78 24.11
N PHE A 165 -8.99 -1.63 24.49
CA PHE A 165 -8.65 -0.94 25.74
C PHE A 165 -9.83 -0.15 26.33
N ALA A 166 -11.04 -0.33 25.82
CA ALA A 166 -12.20 0.52 26.12
C ALA A 166 -12.50 0.71 27.61
N ASP A 167 -12.13 -0.24 28.46
CA ASP A 167 -12.32 -0.17 29.90
C ASP A 167 -11.21 0.60 30.65
N LEU A 168 -10.12 0.95 29.96
CA LEU A 168 -8.91 1.51 30.56
C LEU A 168 -8.66 2.98 30.20
N ALA A 169 -9.22 3.47 29.09
CA ALA A 169 -8.91 4.78 28.55
C ALA A 169 -10.03 5.30 27.66
N ASP A 170 -9.99 6.61 27.34
CA ASP A 170 -10.90 7.24 26.39
C ASP A 170 -10.44 6.99 24.94
N PRO A 171 -11.17 6.16 24.15
CA PRO A 171 -10.72 5.80 22.80
C PRO A 171 -10.70 6.97 21.80
N VAL A 172 -11.36 8.05 22.08
CA VAL A 172 -11.43 9.22 21.20
C VAL A 172 -10.29 10.20 21.49
N ASN A 173 -9.98 10.40 22.76
CA ASN A 173 -9.07 11.46 23.20
C ASN A 173 -7.67 10.92 23.56
N ASP A 174 -7.58 9.75 24.22
CA ASP A 174 -6.28 9.18 24.60
C ASP A 174 -5.57 8.56 23.40
N ARG A 175 -4.28 8.84 23.25
CA ARG A 175 -3.45 8.44 22.10
C ARG A 175 -2.63 7.21 22.44
N LEU A 176 -3.17 6.02 22.21
CA LEU A 176 -2.68 4.80 22.80
C LEU A 176 -1.91 3.91 21.80
N VAL A 177 -0.83 3.30 22.30
CA VAL A 177 -0.07 2.23 21.63
C VAL A 177 0.24 1.12 22.64
N ARG A 178 0.51 -0.10 22.14
CA ARG A 178 1.13 -1.15 22.93
C ARG A 178 2.57 -1.36 22.49
N PHE A 179 3.38 -1.87 23.43
CA PHE A 179 4.77 -2.22 23.15
C PHE A 179 4.97 -3.71 23.31
N ASP A 180 5.66 -4.31 22.34
CA ASP A 180 6.18 -5.66 22.36
C ASP A 180 7.69 -5.60 22.54
N CYS A 181 8.25 -6.45 23.39
CA CYS A 181 9.66 -6.41 23.74
C CYS A 181 10.47 -7.51 23.07
N PHE A 182 11.73 -7.23 22.81
CA PHE A 182 12.70 -8.09 22.13
C PHE A 182 14.04 -8.09 22.86
N ASN A 183 14.76 -9.22 22.79
CA ASN A 183 16.13 -9.32 23.29
C ASN A 183 17.12 -9.01 22.15
N ILE A 184 17.82 -7.88 22.25
CA ILE A 184 18.78 -7.41 21.25
C ILE A 184 20.23 -7.63 21.69
N ARG A 185 20.47 -8.47 22.70
CA ARG A 185 21.83 -8.78 23.19
C ARG A 185 22.75 -9.23 22.05
N GLY A 186 23.95 -8.64 22.02
CA GLY A 186 24.95 -8.95 21.02
C GLY A 186 24.69 -8.35 19.64
N GLN A 187 23.59 -7.59 19.47
CA GLN A 187 23.35 -6.83 18.26
C GLN A 187 23.94 -5.43 18.42
N SER A 188 24.78 -5.05 17.48
CA SER A 188 25.29 -3.66 17.42
C SER A 188 24.24 -2.80 16.76
N GLY A 189 23.90 -1.66 17.35
CA GLY A 189 22.94 -0.71 16.82
C GLY A 189 23.50 0.70 16.73
N LEU A 190 22.90 1.53 15.93
CA LEU A 190 23.10 2.97 15.95
C LEU A 190 22.05 3.58 16.87
N GLY A 191 22.44 3.85 18.12
CA GLY A 191 21.51 4.32 19.14
C GLY A 191 20.58 3.21 19.66
N LEU A 192 19.27 3.40 19.60
CA LEU A 192 18.27 2.46 20.12
C LEU A 192 17.90 1.33 19.13
N LEU A 193 18.28 1.46 17.85
CA LEU A 193 17.88 0.50 16.83
C LEU A 193 19.00 -0.49 16.52
N PRO A 194 18.75 -1.81 16.58
CA PRO A 194 19.73 -2.82 16.23
C PRO A 194 20.01 -2.84 14.72
N THR A 195 21.19 -3.32 14.34
CA THR A 195 21.59 -3.50 12.93
C THR A 195 21.04 -4.81 12.33
N THR A 196 20.50 -5.70 13.16
CA THR A 196 19.89 -6.96 12.77
C THR A 196 18.45 -7.01 13.28
N SER A 197 17.67 -8.00 12.82
CA SER A 197 16.24 -8.06 13.16
C SER A 197 15.99 -8.21 14.67
N ALA A 198 15.35 -7.22 15.28
CA ALA A 198 14.82 -7.33 16.63
C ALA A 198 13.74 -8.42 16.75
N TYR A 199 12.99 -8.68 15.67
CA TYR A 199 11.88 -9.65 15.66
C TYR A 199 12.32 -11.10 15.86
N ALA A 200 13.61 -11.39 15.69
CA ALA A 200 14.14 -12.74 15.81
C ALA A 200 14.14 -13.29 17.24
N ARG A 201 14.13 -12.41 18.26
CA ARG A 201 14.18 -12.81 19.69
C ARG A 201 13.05 -12.15 20.48
N PRO A 202 11.79 -12.56 20.28
CA PRO A 202 10.66 -12.03 21.02
C PRO A 202 10.79 -12.33 22.52
N VAL A 203 10.38 -11.37 23.35
CA VAL A 203 10.32 -11.51 24.81
C VAL A 203 8.84 -11.62 25.18
N GLU A 204 8.37 -12.85 25.29
CA GLU A 204 6.96 -13.12 25.52
C GLU A 204 6.50 -12.68 26.91
N GLY A 205 5.22 -12.35 26.99
CA GLY A 205 4.49 -12.07 28.21
C GLY A 205 4.62 -10.66 28.75
N ILE A 206 5.38 -9.78 28.11
CA ILE A 206 5.42 -8.35 28.46
C ILE A 206 4.55 -7.59 27.45
N SER A 207 3.56 -6.86 27.93
CA SER A 207 2.74 -5.95 27.12
C SER A 207 2.54 -4.65 27.88
N VAL A 208 2.91 -3.55 27.26
CA VAL A 208 2.83 -2.20 27.84
C VAL A 208 1.83 -1.38 27.07
N LEU A 209 0.77 -0.89 27.72
CA LEU A 209 -0.16 0.08 27.16
C LEU A 209 0.29 1.48 27.59
N PHE A 210 0.48 2.36 26.63
CA PHE A 210 1.10 3.65 26.84
C PHE A 210 0.38 4.76 26.05
N ASP A 211 0.18 5.91 26.69
CA ASP A 211 -0.31 7.12 26.03
C ASP A 211 0.90 7.88 25.45
N VAL A 212 0.97 8.00 24.13
CA VAL A 212 2.13 8.61 23.45
C VAL A 212 2.09 10.14 23.47
N GLU A 213 0.92 10.76 23.67
CA GLU A 213 0.76 12.21 23.76
C GLU A 213 1.12 12.73 25.16
N GLU A 214 0.70 12.00 26.19
CA GLU A 214 1.03 12.34 27.58
C GLU A 214 2.34 11.71 28.09
N LEU A 215 2.96 10.83 27.30
CA LEU A 215 4.11 10.00 27.69
C LEU A 215 3.84 9.27 29.03
N LYS A 216 2.69 8.62 29.12
CA LYS A 216 2.18 8.05 30.35
C LYS A 216 1.93 6.55 30.24
N LEU A 217 2.45 5.79 31.23
CA LEU A 217 2.11 4.38 31.39
C LEU A 217 0.64 4.25 31.84
N ILE A 218 -0.16 3.51 31.07
CA ILE A 218 -1.55 3.15 31.40
C ILE A 218 -1.62 1.80 32.07
N GLU A 219 -0.97 0.78 31.49
CA GLU A 219 -0.97 -0.58 31.99
C GLU A 219 0.33 -1.30 31.60
N ILE A 220 0.84 -2.12 32.47
CA ILE A 220 1.83 -3.16 32.14
C ILE A 220 1.29 -4.53 32.57
N LYS A 221 1.33 -5.47 31.65
CA LYS A 221 1.05 -6.89 31.90
C LYS A 221 2.31 -7.69 31.76
N ASP A 222 2.59 -8.54 32.76
CA ASP A 222 3.65 -9.55 32.73
C ASP A 222 3.04 -10.91 33.07
N SER A 223 2.69 -11.68 32.03
CA SER A 223 2.04 -12.98 32.19
C SER A 223 2.96 -14.07 32.78
N PHE A 224 4.25 -13.83 32.76
CA PHE A 224 5.25 -14.75 33.27
C PHE A 224 5.97 -14.21 34.52
N ALA A 225 5.42 -13.24 35.24
CA ALA A 225 6.04 -12.63 36.40
C ALA A 225 6.42 -13.65 37.51
N ASN A 226 5.69 -14.77 37.61
CA ASN A 226 5.86 -15.82 38.58
C ASN A 226 6.00 -17.23 37.94
N ALA A 227 6.38 -17.32 36.67
CA ALA A 227 6.50 -18.57 35.93
C ALA A 227 7.74 -18.55 35.03
N ASP A 228 8.15 -19.73 34.55
CA ASP A 228 9.19 -19.85 33.54
C ASP A 228 8.76 -19.14 32.26
N THR A 229 9.72 -18.51 31.61
CA THR A 229 9.50 -17.78 30.32
C THR A 229 10.05 -18.60 29.17
N PRO A 230 9.44 -18.48 27.96
CA PRO A 230 10.05 -19.02 26.75
C PRO A 230 11.50 -18.51 26.58
N PRO A 231 12.42 -19.37 26.10
CA PRO A 231 13.79 -18.93 25.82
C PRO A 231 13.84 -17.72 24.87
N ASN A 232 14.68 -16.75 25.20
CA ASN A 232 14.86 -15.53 24.40
C ASN A 232 16.34 -15.22 24.09
N ASP A 233 17.26 -16.06 24.56
CA ASP A 233 18.72 -15.93 24.38
C ASP A 233 19.25 -17.13 23.59
N PHE A 234 19.13 -17.08 22.27
CA PHE A 234 19.57 -18.12 21.34
C PHE A 234 20.26 -17.47 20.12
N GLU A 235 21.03 -18.28 19.41
CA GLU A 235 21.66 -17.85 18.17
C GLU A 235 20.61 -17.53 17.12
N VAL A 236 20.76 -16.39 16.45
CA VAL A 236 19.90 -15.93 15.35
C VAL A 236 20.63 -16.15 14.04
N ILE A 237 19.93 -16.70 13.05
CA ILE A 237 20.46 -16.75 11.68
C ILE A 237 20.46 -15.33 11.13
N GLU A 238 21.66 -14.83 10.85
CA GLU A 238 21.85 -13.56 10.19
C GLU A 238 21.53 -13.69 8.69
N PHE A 239 20.94 -12.66 8.10
CA PHE A 239 20.69 -12.59 6.67
C PHE A 239 21.62 -11.59 5.95
N HIS A 240 22.55 -11.00 6.67
CA HIS A 240 23.53 -10.09 6.10
C HIS A 240 24.58 -10.88 5.31
N GLU A 241 24.93 -10.41 4.11
CA GLU A 241 25.88 -11.08 3.22
C GLU A 241 27.20 -11.50 3.90
N SER A 242 27.71 -10.65 4.80
CA SER A 242 28.98 -10.90 5.52
C SER A 242 28.90 -12.09 6.50
N ALA A 243 27.71 -12.53 6.88
CA ALA A 243 27.48 -13.64 7.82
C ALA A 243 27.09 -14.95 7.12
N LEU A 244 26.94 -14.95 5.78
CA LEU A 244 26.46 -16.07 5.01
C LEU A 244 27.60 -16.72 4.20
N ASP A 245 27.56 -18.06 4.04
CA ASP A 245 28.34 -18.77 3.05
C ASP A 245 27.67 -18.61 1.67
N MET A 246 28.07 -17.57 0.95
CA MET A 246 27.44 -17.17 -0.29
C MET A 246 27.69 -18.15 -1.41
N ARG A 247 26.66 -18.48 -2.17
CA ARG A 247 26.80 -19.25 -3.41
C ARG A 247 27.72 -18.53 -4.40
N PRO A 248 28.37 -19.26 -5.33
CA PRO A 248 29.10 -18.61 -6.42
C PRO A 248 28.18 -17.66 -7.20
N ALA A 249 28.66 -16.47 -7.49
CA ALA A 249 27.92 -15.47 -8.24
C ALA A 249 27.52 -16.02 -9.62
N LEU A 250 26.28 -15.75 -10.03
CA LEU A 250 25.83 -16.02 -11.39
C LEU A 250 26.54 -15.08 -12.37
N LYS A 251 26.66 -15.51 -13.64
CA LYS A 251 27.08 -14.60 -14.70
C LYS A 251 26.05 -13.47 -14.82
N PRO A 252 26.48 -12.20 -14.88
CA PRO A 252 25.57 -11.07 -14.89
C PRO A 252 24.73 -11.04 -16.17
N ILE A 253 23.46 -10.64 -16.03
CA ILE A 253 22.60 -10.23 -17.13
C ILE A 253 22.65 -8.71 -17.14
N THR A 254 23.13 -8.13 -18.25
CA THR A 254 23.17 -6.67 -18.42
C THR A 254 21.95 -6.22 -19.23
N ILE A 255 21.19 -5.28 -18.67
CA ILE A 255 20.09 -4.61 -19.36
C ILE A 255 20.55 -3.15 -19.61
N GLU A 256 20.56 -2.76 -20.88
CA GLU A 256 20.99 -1.43 -21.32
C GLU A 256 19.95 -0.79 -22.24
N GLN A 257 19.68 0.48 -22.03
CA GLN A 257 18.91 1.33 -22.95
C GLN A 257 19.86 2.35 -23.58
N ARG A 258 20.61 1.92 -24.61
CA ARG A 258 21.72 2.69 -25.20
C ARG A 258 21.28 3.99 -25.87
N GLU A 259 20.04 4.04 -26.37
CA GLU A 259 19.44 5.20 -27.02
C GLU A 259 18.60 6.04 -26.06
N GLY A 260 18.58 5.68 -24.77
CA GLY A 260 17.80 6.33 -23.73
C GLY A 260 16.45 5.67 -23.50
N ARG A 261 15.67 6.26 -22.61
CA ARG A 261 14.33 5.80 -22.22
C ARG A 261 13.28 6.17 -23.24
N ASN A 262 12.21 5.37 -23.36
CA ASN A 262 11.08 5.67 -24.26
C ASN A 262 9.92 6.40 -23.55
N PHE A 263 10.03 6.69 -22.27
CA PHE A 263 9.03 7.50 -21.54
C PHE A 263 9.53 8.92 -21.31
N ALA A 264 8.59 9.85 -21.26
CA ALA A 264 8.85 11.25 -20.92
C ALA A 264 8.14 11.62 -19.61
N ILE A 265 8.80 12.49 -18.83
CA ILE A 265 8.27 13.06 -17.58
C ILE A 265 8.23 14.58 -17.77
N SER A 266 7.05 15.18 -17.54
CA SER A 266 6.86 16.65 -17.60
C SER A 266 6.02 17.07 -16.37
N GLY A 267 6.67 17.61 -15.35
CA GLY A 267 6.04 17.83 -14.06
C GLY A 267 5.52 16.50 -13.47
N SER A 268 4.24 16.43 -13.16
CA SER A 268 3.60 15.17 -12.71
C SER A 268 3.17 14.25 -13.86
N GLN A 269 3.16 14.71 -15.11
CA GLN A 269 2.71 13.92 -16.25
C GLN A 269 3.80 12.96 -16.73
N ILE A 270 3.39 11.71 -16.95
CA ILE A 270 4.21 10.67 -17.58
C ILE A 270 3.52 10.25 -18.86
N SER A 271 4.31 10.17 -19.94
CA SER A 271 3.87 9.67 -21.25
C SER A 271 4.77 8.53 -21.70
N TRP A 272 4.18 7.42 -22.12
CA TRP A 272 4.91 6.25 -22.59
C TRP A 272 4.10 5.54 -23.69
N GLN A 273 4.64 5.52 -24.91
CA GLN A 273 3.89 5.07 -26.10
C GLN A 273 2.52 5.79 -26.16
N ASP A 274 1.42 5.05 -26.21
CA ASP A 274 0.08 5.64 -26.23
C ASP A 274 -0.45 5.99 -24.82
N TRP A 275 0.23 5.57 -23.74
CA TRP A 275 -0.19 5.86 -22.38
C TRP A 275 0.17 7.27 -21.93
N GLN A 276 -0.77 7.90 -21.23
CA GLN A 276 -0.57 9.17 -20.55
C GLN A 276 -1.28 9.13 -19.19
N PHE A 277 -0.60 9.58 -18.14
CA PHE A 277 -1.14 9.69 -16.80
C PHE A 277 -0.34 10.70 -15.96
N HIS A 278 -0.90 11.10 -14.82
CA HIS A 278 -0.20 11.89 -13.82
C HIS A 278 0.18 11.02 -12.63
N LEU A 279 1.36 11.25 -12.08
CA LEU A 279 1.86 10.63 -10.87
C LEU A 279 1.95 11.68 -9.76
N ARG A 280 1.34 11.40 -8.62
CA ARG A 280 1.51 12.17 -7.38
C ARG A 280 1.84 11.27 -6.21
N PHE A 281 2.28 11.87 -5.11
CA PHE A 281 2.61 11.19 -3.88
C PHE A 281 1.82 11.77 -2.70
N ASP A 282 1.33 10.90 -1.82
CA ASP A 282 0.55 11.24 -0.64
C ASP A 282 1.15 10.57 0.61
N PRO A 283 1.28 11.27 1.76
CA PRO A 283 1.85 10.69 2.98
C PRO A 283 1.13 9.45 3.50
N ARG A 284 -0.19 9.33 3.27
CA ARG A 284 -0.97 8.16 3.71
C ARG A 284 -0.99 7.04 2.65
N GLN A 285 -1.22 7.38 1.37
CA GLN A 285 -1.47 6.41 0.30
C GLN A 285 -0.21 5.99 -0.46
N GLY A 286 0.86 6.78 -0.41
CA GLY A 286 2.04 6.60 -1.27
C GLY A 286 1.81 7.12 -2.68
N THR A 287 2.20 6.34 -3.69
CA THR A 287 2.02 6.71 -5.11
C THR A 287 0.58 6.59 -5.54
N ILE A 288 0.09 7.65 -6.21
CA ILE A 288 -1.26 7.76 -6.77
C ILE A 288 -1.15 8.11 -8.24
N LEU A 289 -1.92 7.42 -9.07
CA LEU A 289 -2.05 7.76 -10.49
C LEU A 289 -3.36 8.51 -10.73
N ASN A 290 -3.29 9.58 -11.53
CA ASN A 290 -4.47 10.36 -11.91
C ASN A 290 -4.58 10.54 -13.42
N ASN A 291 -5.80 10.73 -13.92
CA ASN A 291 -6.13 11.00 -15.32
C ASN A 291 -5.43 10.05 -16.28
N ILE A 292 -5.66 8.76 -16.07
CA ILE A 292 -5.00 7.65 -16.77
C ILE A 292 -5.77 7.36 -18.06
N GLY A 293 -5.09 7.34 -19.19
CA GLY A 293 -5.73 7.02 -20.47
C GLY A 293 -4.76 6.75 -21.60
N VAL A 294 -5.33 6.53 -22.77
CA VAL A 294 -4.62 6.23 -24.01
C VAL A 294 -4.81 7.39 -24.98
N VAL A 295 -3.72 7.87 -25.54
CA VAL A 295 -3.73 8.88 -26.61
C VAL A 295 -3.90 8.18 -27.95
N SER A 296 -4.88 8.60 -28.74
CA SER A 296 -5.15 8.10 -30.10
C SER A 296 -5.22 9.26 -31.10
N ASP A 297 -5.39 8.96 -32.39
CA ASP A 297 -5.61 9.95 -33.41
C ASP A 297 -6.87 10.83 -33.14
N GLU A 298 -7.83 10.30 -32.40
CA GLU A 298 -9.06 10.98 -31.99
C GLU A 298 -8.91 11.81 -30.72
N GLY A 299 -7.73 11.73 -30.05
CA GLY A 299 -7.40 12.42 -28.80
C GLY A 299 -7.23 11.48 -27.61
N PHE A 300 -7.25 12.08 -26.42
CA PHE A 300 -7.11 11.34 -25.17
C PHE A 300 -8.39 10.57 -24.82
N ARG A 301 -8.26 9.27 -24.61
CA ARG A 301 -9.32 8.35 -24.21
C ARG A 301 -9.07 7.91 -22.76
N PRO A 302 -9.86 8.38 -21.79
CA PRO A 302 -9.67 8.05 -20.40
C PRO A 302 -10.01 6.58 -20.10
N VAL A 303 -9.33 6.01 -19.13
CA VAL A 303 -9.56 4.67 -18.59
C VAL A 303 -9.97 4.76 -17.12
N ALA A 304 -9.22 5.55 -16.34
CA ALA A 304 -9.50 5.81 -14.94
C ALA A 304 -9.09 7.24 -14.56
N TYR A 305 -9.85 7.86 -13.67
CA TYR A 305 -9.50 9.17 -13.11
C TYR A 305 -8.44 9.05 -12.03
N GLU A 306 -8.56 8.03 -11.16
CA GLU A 306 -7.61 7.78 -10.10
C GLU A 306 -7.42 6.28 -9.85
N ILE A 307 -6.19 5.90 -9.55
CA ILE A 307 -5.83 4.59 -9.00
C ILE A 307 -4.93 4.80 -7.80
N ALA A 308 -5.38 4.39 -6.62
CA ALA A 308 -4.65 4.53 -5.37
C ALA A 308 -4.90 3.35 -4.42
N MET A 309 -3.95 3.05 -3.54
CA MET A 309 -4.21 2.20 -2.38
C MET A 309 -5.18 2.94 -1.45
N SER A 310 -6.14 2.23 -0.91
CA SER A 310 -7.18 2.80 -0.05
C SER A 310 -7.10 2.33 1.40
N GLU A 311 -6.60 1.14 1.65
CA GLU A 311 -6.25 0.64 2.99
C GLU A 311 -5.45 -0.66 2.88
N MET A 312 -4.71 -0.96 3.95
CA MET A 312 -4.01 -2.22 4.17
C MET A 312 -4.35 -2.74 5.57
N PHE A 313 -4.74 -4.01 5.69
CA PHE A 313 -5.14 -4.62 6.95
C PHE A 313 -4.43 -5.95 7.18
N VAL A 314 -3.73 -6.07 8.32
CA VAL A 314 -2.92 -7.25 8.67
C VAL A 314 -3.29 -7.78 10.05
N PRO A 315 -4.28 -8.70 10.15
CA PRO A 315 -4.68 -9.33 11.39
C PRO A 315 -3.93 -10.64 11.66
N TYR A 316 -3.34 -10.77 12.87
CA TYR A 316 -2.72 -12.00 13.35
C TYR A 316 -3.75 -12.90 14.06
N GLN A 317 -3.60 -14.23 13.92
CA GLN A 317 -4.60 -15.21 14.33
C GLN A 317 -4.29 -15.88 15.69
N ASP A 318 -3.59 -15.22 16.60
CA ASP A 318 -3.27 -15.78 17.91
C ASP A 318 -4.12 -15.13 19.02
N PRO A 319 -4.92 -15.91 19.79
CA PRO A 319 -5.81 -15.39 20.81
C PRO A 319 -5.15 -15.06 22.15
N ASP A 320 -3.85 -15.27 22.29
CA ASP A 320 -3.14 -15.02 23.54
C ASP A 320 -3.16 -13.54 23.94
N ALA A 321 -3.06 -13.27 25.24
CA ALA A 321 -3.18 -11.92 25.80
C ALA A 321 -2.19 -10.89 25.24
N HIS A 322 -1.08 -11.35 24.64
CA HIS A 322 -0.05 -10.50 24.01
C HIS A 322 -0.17 -10.43 22.49
N TRP A 323 -1.11 -11.19 21.90
CA TRP A 323 -1.25 -11.32 20.46
C TRP A 323 -2.62 -10.92 19.93
N PHE A 324 -3.72 -11.12 20.67
CA PHE A 324 -5.10 -10.99 20.22
C PHE A 324 -5.44 -9.61 19.65
N TYR A 325 -4.74 -8.55 20.02
CA TYR A 325 -4.97 -7.18 19.57
C TYR A 325 -4.23 -6.83 18.28
N ARG A 326 -3.36 -7.71 17.77
CA ARG A 326 -2.52 -7.44 16.58
C ARG A 326 -3.36 -7.52 15.32
N ALA A 327 -3.94 -6.40 14.96
CA ALA A 327 -4.78 -6.24 13.79
C ALA A 327 -4.57 -4.80 13.26
N TYR A 328 -3.60 -4.65 12.36
CA TYR A 328 -3.04 -3.38 11.96
C TYR A 328 -3.68 -2.85 10.67
N PHE A 329 -4.03 -1.57 10.66
CA PHE A 329 -4.37 -0.84 9.44
C PHE A 329 -3.14 -0.06 8.99
N ASP A 330 -2.23 -0.75 8.34
CA ASP A 330 -0.88 -0.28 8.07
C ASP A 330 -0.83 1.05 7.30
N MET A 331 -1.76 1.27 6.37
CA MET A 331 -1.85 2.55 5.67
C MET A 331 -2.46 3.64 6.55
N GLY A 332 -3.57 3.36 7.21
CA GLY A 332 -4.33 4.36 7.95
C GLY A 332 -3.80 4.69 9.33
N GLU A 333 -3.04 3.78 9.94
CA GLU A 333 -2.44 3.93 11.28
C GLU A 333 -1.00 4.45 11.24
N TYR A 334 -0.22 4.16 10.17
CA TYR A 334 1.19 4.55 10.06
C TYR A 334 1.48 5.46 8.86
N GLY A 335 0.65 5.41 7.81
CA GLY A 335 0.87 6.14 6.57
C GLY A 335 1.82 5.40 5.61
N PHE A 336 1.26 4.74 4.60
CA PHE A 336 2.04 3.96 3.63
C PHE A 336 3.10 4.82 2.89
N GLY A 337 2.74 6.08 2.55
CA GLY A 337 3.68 7.02 1.95
C GLY A 337 4.74 7.51 2.94
N ASN A 338 4.38 7.78 4.21
CA ASN A 338 5.37 8.18 5.22
C ASN A 338 6.40 7.07 5.50
N MET A 339 6.00 5.81 5.33
CA MET A 339 6.86 4.64 5.51
C MET A 339 7.63 4.26 4.23
N ALA A 340 7.52 5.05 3.15
CA ALA A 340 8.29 4.83 1.93
C ALA A 340 9.79 4.97 2.22
N THR A 341 10.59 4.03 1.69
CA THR A 341 12.04 4.00 1.89
C THR A 341 12.78 4.59 0.69
N GLU A 342 14.00 5.03 0.92
CA GLU A 342 14.90 5.39 -0.17
C GLU A 342 15.23 4.15 -1.00
N LEU A 343 14.92 4.19 -2.28
CA LEU A 343 15.15 3.09 -3.23
C LEU A 343 16.62 3.06 -3.65
N LYS A 344 17.24 1.89 -3.53
CA LYS A 344 18.65 1.69 -3.88
C LYS A 344 18.97 0.22 -4.16
N GLY A 345 20.14 0.00 -4.73
CA GLY A 345 20.63 -1.35 -4.99
C GLY A 345 19.70 -2.14 -5.91
N ASN A 346 19.12 -3.22 -5.40
CA ASN A 346 18.27 -4.15 -6.15
C ASN A 346 16.79 -3.75 -6.21
N ASP A 347 16.39 -2.63 -5.60
CA ASP A 347 14.99 -2.22 -5.59
C ASP A 347 14.50 -1.83 -6.99
N CYS A 348 15.37 -1.26 -7.82
CA CYS A 348 15.06 -0.84 -9.18
C CYS A 348 16.21 -1.23 -10.13
N PRO A 349 15.94 -1.48 -11.43
CA PRO A 349 17.00 -1.77 -12.40
C PRO A 349 17.90 -0.54 -12.62
N PRO A 350 19.15 -0.72 -13.10
CA PRO A 350 20.09 0.37 -13.35
C PRO A 350 19.61 1.43 -14.35
N THR A 351 18.60 1.11 -15.17
CA THR A 351 17.99 2.02 -16.14
C THR A 351 16.86 2.87 -15.57
N ALA A 352 16.54 2.71 -14.27
CA ALA A 352 15.46 3.44 -13.63
C ALA A 352 15.77 4.94 -13.46
N VAL A 353 14.70 5.74 -13.55
CA VAL A 353 14.70 7.15 -13.14
C VAL A 353 14.09 7.25 -11.78
N TYR A 354 14.78 7.88 -10.86
CA TYR A 354 14.29 8.08 -9.50
C TYR A 354 13.60 9.44 -9.36
N GLN A 355 12.61 9.48 -8.47
CA GLN A 355 11.93 10.72 -8.09
C GLN A 355 11.95 10.88 -6.58
N ASP A 356 12.24 12.10 -6.15
CA ASP A 356 12.10 12.54 -4.79
C ASP A 356 10.64 12.86 -4.48
N VAL A 357 10.28 12.83 -3.20
CA VAL A 357 8.96 13.24 -2.73
C VAL A 357 9.08 14.26 -1.61
N VAL A 358 8.08 15.10 -1.46
CA VAL A 358 8.03 16.07 -0.37
C VAL A 358 7.11 15.54 0.73
N LEU A 359 7.63 15.51 1.95
CA LEU A 359 6.95 15.10 3.17
C LEU A 359 7.06 16.23 4.20
N HIS A 360 6.46 16.05 5.37
CA HIS A 360 6.54 17.00 6.47
C HIS A 360 6.84 16.32 7.82
N THR A 361 7.42 17.08 8.73
CA THR A 361 7.61 16.68 10.13
C THR A 361 6.33 16.84 10.92
N ALA A 362 6.28 16.35 12.15
CA ALA A 362 5.16 16.57 13.07
C ALA A 362 4.90 18.06 13.41
N SER A 363 5.92 18.92 13.23
CA SER A 363 5.79 20.38 13.37
C SER A 363 5.30 21.10 12.11
N GLY A 364 5.06 20.35 11.00
CA GLY A 364 4.61 20.91 9.73
C GLY A 364 5.74 21.42 8.82
N GLU A 365 7.01 21.27 9.22
CA GLU A 365 8.16 21.63 8.38
C GLU A 365 8.30 20.64 7.25
N ALA A 366 8.30 21.13 6.02
CA ALA A 366 8.50 20.32 4.83
C ALA A 366 9.95 19.89 4.64
N PHE A 367 10.16 18.71 4.07
CA PHE A 367 11.47 18.21 3.67
C PHE A 367 11.38 17.32 2.45
N THR A 368 12.41 17.32 1.63
CA THR A 368 12.54 16.42 0.48
C THR A 368 13.10 15.08 0.94
N ALA A 369 12.38 14.00 0.61
CA ALA A 369 12.80 12.62 0.82
C ALA A 369 13.27 12.04 -0.52
N GLU A 370 14.57 11.75 -0.61
CA GLU A 370 15.23 11.37 -1.86
C GLU A 370 14.85 9.97 -2.32
N ASN A 371 14.72 9.77 -3.65
CA ASN A 371 14.60 8.47 -4.32
C ASN A 371 13.47 7.59 -3.79
N ARG A 372 12.29 8.12 -3.52
CA ARG A 372 11.15 7.34 -2.98
C ARG A 372 10.34 6.61 -4.06
N VAL A 373 10.46 7.04 -5.30
CA VAL A 373 9.79 6.42 -6.44
C VAL A 373 10.81 6.15 -7.54
N CYS A 374 10.69 5.02 -8.23
CA CYS A 374 11.43 4.79 -9.47
C CYS A 374 10.50 4.45 -10.63
N ILE A 375 10.92 4.87 -11.84
CA ILE A 375 10.20 4.65 -13.09
C ILE A 375 11.16 3.98 -14.05
N PHE A 376 10.75 2.84 -14.63
CA PHE A 376 11.61 2.07 -15.52
C PHE A 376 10.83 1.23 -16.52
N GLU A 377 11.48 0.89 -17.61
CA GLU A 377 10.99 -0.08 -18.59
C GLU A 377 11.66 -1.44 -18.36
N PHE A 378 10.93 -2.51 -18.61
CA PHE A 378 11.49 -3.85 -18.58
C PHE A 378 10.84 -4.78 -19.60
N ASP A 379 11.62 -5.77 -20.07
CA ASP A 379 11.15 -6.87 -20.87
C ASP A 379 10.66 -8.01 -19.98
N PRO A 380 9.38 -8.38 -20.05
CA PRO A 380 8.82 -9.44 -19.19
C PRO A 380 9.24 -10.87 -19.61
N GLY A 381 10.05 -11.04 -20.65
CA GLY A 381 10.54 -12.32 -21.11
C GLY A 381 9.58 -13.10 -22.04
N TYR A 382 8.49 -12.47 -22.48
CA TYR A 382 7.54 -13.05 -23.43
C TYR A 382 7.06 -11.99 -24.44
N PRO A 383 6.55 -12.41 -25.62
CA PRO A 383 6.05 -11.46 -26.62
C PRO A 383 4.69 -10.86 -26.23
N SER A 384 4.41 -9.62 -26.69
CA SER A 384 3.07 -9.00 -26.60
C SER A 384 2.02 -9.84 -27.30
N TRP A 385 2.39 -10.40 -28.46
CA TRP A 385 1.61 -11.37 -29.19
C TRP A 385 2.52 -12.21 -30.10
N ARG A 386 2.05 -13.42 -30.45
CA ARG A 386 2.77 -14.35 -31.31
C ARG A 386 1.77 -15.22 -32.07
N HIS A 387 2.03 -15.44 -33.34
CA HIS A 387 1.37 -16.47 -34.13
C HIS A 387 2.37 -17.18 -35.05
N HIS A 388 2.24 -18.49 -35.19
CA HIS A 388 3.01 -19.33 -36.09
C HIS A 388 2.03 -20.18 -36.89
N GLU A 389 2.10 -20.08 -38.25
CA GLU A 389 1.22 -20.81 -39.14
C GLU A 389 1.93 -22.14 -39.57
N SER A 390 1.71 -23.20 -38.79
CA SER A 390 2.39 -24.48 -38.95
C SER A 390 2.05 -25.21 -40.23
N LEU A 391 0.90 -24.93 -40.84
CA LEU A 391 0.51 -25.55 -42.12
C LEU A 391 1.42 -25.20 -43.28
N TYR A 392 2.21 -24.16 -43.18
CA TYR A 392 3.10 -23.67 -44.21
C TYR A 392 4.60 -23.87 -43.91
N ASP A 393 4.94 -24.69 -42.90
CA ASP A 393 6.33 -24.90 -42.49
C ASP A 393 7.23 -25.38 -43.62
N ASP A 394 6.70 -26.18 -44.56
CA ASP A 394 7.42 -26.75 -45.69
C ASP A 394 7.28 -25.89 -46.98
N VAL A 395 6.64 -24.72 -46.94
CA VAL A 395 6.46 -23.85 -48.10
C VAL A 395 7.52 -22.76 -48.15
N PRO A 396 8.48 -22.80 -49.10
CA PRO A 396 9.52 -21.77 -49.18
C PRO A 396 8.95 -20.36 -49.42
N GLY A 397 9.51 -19.38 -48.74
CA GLY A 397 9.17 -17.96 -48.93
C GLY A 397 7.89 -17.48 -48.26
N MET A 398 7.14 -18.33 -47.56
CA MET A 398 5.98 -17.90 -46.78
C MET A 398 6.40 -17.43 -45.39
N VAL A 399 5.79 -16.33 -44.92
CA VAL A 399 5.97 -15.85 -43.54
C VAL A 399 5.08 -16.68 -42.62
N ARG A 400 5.71 -17.53 -41.80
CA ARG A 400 5.05 -18.53 -40.95
C ARG A 400 4.97 -18.07 -39.49
N HIS A 401 5.94 -17.27 -39.09
CA HIS A 401 6.09 -16.81 -37.72
C HIS A 401 6.07 -15.29 -37.69
N ASN A 402 5.25 -14.76 -36.81
CA ASN A 402 5.24 -13.35 -36.50
C ASN A 402 5.00 -13.14 -35.01
N SER A 403 5.71 -12.19 -34.42
CA SER A 403 5.60 -11.87 -32.99
C SER A 403 6.08 -10.44 -32.76
N ARG A 404 5.74 -9.90 -31.60
CA ARG A 404 6.28 -8.61 -31.14
C ARG A 404 6.78 -8.76 -29.71
N ARG A 405 7.96 -8.25 -29.41
CA ARG A 405 8.54 -8.23 -28.10
C ARG A 405 7.69 -7.35 -27.18
N ALA A 406 7.42 -7.83 -25.95
CA ALA A 406 6.73 -7.02 -24.97
C ALA A 406 7.72 -6.10 -24.25
N THR A 407 7.31 -4.89 -24.00
CA THR A 407 7.95 -3.97 -23.07
C THR A 407 6.87 -3.41 -22.15
N ASN A 408 7.18 -3.26 -20.88
CA ASN A 408 6.28 -2.71 -19.88
C ASN A 408 6.93 -1.49 -19.23
N LEU A 409 6.12 -0.48 -18.89
CA LEU A 409 6.54 0.62 -18.02
C LEU A 409 6.11 0.32 -16.60
N VAL A 410 6.99 0.56 -15.62
CA VAL A 410 6.70 0.39 -14.19
C VAL A 410 6.93 1.69 -13.45
N VAL A 411 5.99 2.04 -12.57
CA VAL A 411 6.15 3.04 -11.52
C VAL A 411 6.16 2.27 -10.20
N ARG A 412 7.22 2.39 -9.41
CA ARG A 412 7.46 1.63 -8.17
C ARG A 412 7.73 2.52 -6.99
N MET A 413 7.16 2.17 -5.84
CA MET A 413 7.61 2.60 -4.51
C MET A 413 7.76 1.39 -3.59
N VAL A 414 8.52 1.53 -2.50
CA VAL A 414 8.65 0.52 -1.44
C VAL A 414 8.40 1.17 -0.09
N ALA A 415 7.53 0.57 0.71
CA ALA A 415 7.29 0.97 2.09
C ALA A 415 7.67 -0.15 3.05
N VAL A 416 8.29 0.21 4.19
CA VAL A 416 8.57 -0.72 5.28
C VAL A 416 7.68 -0.38 6.45
N ILE A 417 6.77 -1.31 6.79
CA ILE A 417 5.83 -1.12 7.88
C ILE A 417 6.02 -2.22 8.90
N GLY A 418 6.57 -1.85 10.05
CA GLY A 418 6.93 -2.81 11.09
C GLY A 418 7.98 -3.80 10.62
N ASN A 419 7.57 -5.03 10.39
CA ASN A 419 8.45 -6.15 10.00
C ASN A 419 8.35 -6.55 8.52
N TYR A 420 7.48 -5.90 7.73
CA TYR A 420 7.26 -6.21 6.32
C TYR A 420 7.67 -5.09 5.39
N ASP A 421 8.20 -5.49 4.22
CA ASP A 421 8.50 -4.65 3.08
C ASP A 421 7.44 -4.87 1.98
N TYR A 422 6.86 -3.79 1.50
CA TYR A 422 5.82 -3.82 0.46
C TYR A 422 6.24 -2.99 -0.74
N PHE A 423 6.39 -3.64 -1.89
CA PHE A 423 6.57 -2.97 -3.17
C PHE A 423 5.21 -2.72 -3.80
N GLN A 424 4.92 -1.49 -4.15
CA GLN A 424 3.75 -1.12 -4.95
C GLN A 424 4.19 -0.75 -6.35
N ASP A 425 3.76 -1.53 -7.33
CA ASP A 425 4.05 -1.30 -8.75
C ASP A 425 2.77 -1.01 -9.52
N TYR A 426 2.80 0.04 -10.34
CA TYR A 426 1.86 0.22 -11.44
C TYR A 426 2.56 -0.15 -12.75
N VAL A 427 2.05 -1.17 -13.44
CA VAL A 427 2.66 -1.74 -14.65
C VAL A 427 1.77 -1.49 -15.85
N PHE A 428 2.23 -0.64 -16.75
CA PHE A 428 1.55 -0.35 -18.02
C PHE A 428 2.06 -1.27 -19.13
N GLN A 429 1.14 -1.82 -19.91
CA GLN A 429 1.45 -2.75 -20.98
C GLN A 429 1.01 -2.21 -22.35
N GLN A 430 1.70 -2.63 -23.40
CA GLN A 430 1.44 -2.21 -24.78
C GLN A 430 0.09 -2.69 -25.33
N ASP A 431 -0.50 -3.71 -24.72
CA ASP A 431 -1.82 -4.23 -25.07
C ASP A 431 -2.98 -3.52 -24.36
N GLY A 432 -2.70 -2.39 -23.71
CA GLY A 432 -3.69 -1.57 -23.01
C GLY A 432 -4.04 -2.05 -21.61
N ARG A 433 -3.33 -3.02 -21.03
CA ARG A 433 -3.53 -3.43 -19.65
C ARG A 433 -2.77 -2.53 -18.67
N ILE A 434 -3.38 -2.35 -17.49
CA ILE A 434 -2.71 -1.83 -16.31
C ILE A 434 -2.72 -2.93 -15.25
N ARG A 435 -1.55 -3.26 -14.70
CA ARG A 435 -1.45 -4.19 -13.58
C ARG A 435 -1.02 -3.42 -12.34
N ILE A 436 -1.77 -3.54 -11.28
CA ILE A 436 -1.41 -3.03 -9.96
C ILE A 436 -0.84 -4.22 -9.22
N ARG A 437 0.47 -4.23 -9.01
CA ARG A 437 1.18 -5.35 -8.43
C ARG A 437 1.69 -4.97 -7.06
N LEU A 438 1.39 -5.81 -6.08
CA LEU A 438 1.92 -5.70 -4.74
C LEU A 438 2.85 -6.88 -4.48
N ILE A 439 4.08 -6.57 -4.04
CA ILE A 439 5.07 -7.58 -3.68
C ILE A 439 5.33 -7.44 -2.19
N SER A 440 5.08 -8.50 -1.44
CA SER A 440 5.28 -8.57 0.01
C SER A 440 6.49 -9.44 0.32
N THR A 441 7.37 -8.95 1.19
CA THR A 441 8.53 -9.66 1.74
C THR A 441 8.82 -9.11 3.13
N GLY A 442 9.92 -9.49 3.76
CA GLY A 442 10.30 -9.01 5.09
C GLY A 442 10.44 -10.13 6.10
N ILE A 443 10.18 -9.85 7.35
CA ILE A 443 10.43 -10.76 8.45
C ILE A 443 9.12 -11.09 9.14
N ASP A 444 8.85 -12.39 9.35
CA ASP A 444 7.67 -12.81 10.12
C ASP A 444 7.71 -12.28 11.56
N ALA A 445 6.58 -11.80 12.06
CA ALA A 445 6.42 -11.57 13.48
C ALA A 445 6.36 -12.92 14.19
N THR A 446 7.36 -13.21 15.01
CA THR A 446 7.49 -14.48 15.70
C THR A 446 7.01 -14.42 17.14
N LYS A 447 6.36 -15.50 17.59
CA LYS A 447 5.99 -15.76 18.97
C LYS A 447 7.03 -16.66 19.63
N GLY A 448 7.51 -16.25 20.81
CA GLY A 448 8.39 -17.09 21.63
C GLY A 448 7.63 -18.26 22.26
N VAL A 449 8.16 -19.46 22.11
CA VAL A 449 7.57 -20.70 22.66
C VAL A 449 8.63 -21.54 23.37
N PHE A 450 8.21 -22.55 24.12
CA PHE A 450 9.16 -23.43 24.83
C PHE A 450 9.68 -24.57 23.96
N SER A 451 9.01 -24.90 22.87
CA SER A 451 9.35 -26.02 22.00
C SER A 451 10.51 -25.68 21.06
N ALA A 452 11.57 -26.50 21.09
CA ALA A 452 12.67 -26.41 20.14
C ALA A 452 12.41 -27.21 18.85
N SER A 453 11.52 -28.21 18.91
CA SER A 453 11.11 -29.05 17.79
C SER A 453 9.69 -29.59 18.01
N LEU A 454 9.11 -30.20 16.99
CA LEU A 454 7.79 -30.85 17.09
C LEU A 454 7.77 -32.09 17.98
N ASP A 455 8.92 -32.59 18.43
CA ASP A 455 9.02 -33.70 19.40
C ASP A 455 8.75 -33.25 20.86
N ASP A 456 8.74 -31.94 21.13
CA ASP A 456 8.38 -31.42 22.45
C ASP A 456 6.87 -31.64 22.70
N PRO A 457 6.49 -32.17 23.90
CA PRO A 457 5.07 -32.42 24.22
C PRO A 457 4.17 -31.17 24.14
N ARG A 458 4.74 -29.96 24.26
CA ARG A 458 4.01 -28.69 24.20
C ARG A 458 3.78 -28.22 22.77
N ALA A 459 4.57 -28.73 21.79
CA ALA A 459 4.57 -28.23 20.43
C ALA A 459 3.18 -28.22 19.80
N ALA A 460 2.37 -29.27 20.03
CA ALA A 460 1.00 -29.34 19.48
C ALA A 460 0.08 -28.19 19.92
N SER A 461 0.24 -27.71 21.16
CA SER A 461 -0.51 -26.56 21.65
C SER A 461 0.11 -25.22 21.23
N GLU A 462 1.43 -25.15 21.19
CA GLU A 462 2.17 -23.93 20.85
C GLU A 462 2.12 -23.59 19.36
N THR A 463 1.84 -24.58 18.49
CA THR A 463 1.73 -24.41 17.05
C THR A 463 0.28 -24.40 16.53
N GLN A 464 -0.71 -24.29 17.43
CA GLN A 464 -2.13 -24.27 17.01
C GLN A 464 -2.47 -23.10 16.07
N THR A 465 -1.81 -21.96 16.29
CA THR A 465 -2.07 -20.71 15.56
C THR A 465 -0.89 -20.26 14.68
N GLY A 466 0.04 -21.17 14.41
CA GLY A 466 1.22 -20.87 13.61
C GLY A 466 2.10 -22.09 13.37
N THR A 467 3.25 -21.85 12.75
CA THR A 467 4.25 -22.87 12.42
C THR A 467 5.52 -22.66 13.23
N LEU A 468 6.10 -23.72 13.77
CA LEU A 468 7.44 -23.67 14.38
C LEU A 468 8.47 -23.52 13.25
N ILE A 469 8.88 -22.28 12.97
CA ILE A 469 9.79 -21.94 11.87
C ILE A 469 11.26 -21.99 12.26
N ALA A 470 11.55 -21.91 13.55
CA ALA A 470 12.89 -22.08 14.12
C ALA A 470 12.76 -22.55 15.57
N PRO A 471 13.82 -23.08 16.22
CA PRO A 471 13.77 -23.46 17.61
C PRO A 471 13.26 -22.32 18.50
N TYR A 472 12.24 -22.59 19.32
CA TYR A 472 11.59 -21.65 20.23
C TYR A 472 10.83 -20.51 19.58
N ARG A 473 10.51 -20.58 18.26
CA ARG A 473 9.82 -19.53 17.51
C ARG A 473 8.72 -20.09 16.63
N VAL A 474 7.53 -19.58 16.85
CA VAL A 474 6.38 -19.83 15.99
C VAL A 474 6.11 -18.59 15.15
N GLY A 475 6.15 -18.74 13.83
CA GLY A 475 5.57 -17.75 12.91
C GLY A 475 4.06 -17.85 13.03
N VAL A 476 3.40 -16.76 13.45
CA VAL A 476 1.95 -16.75 13.69
C VAL A 476 1.20 -16.59 12.38
N ASN A 477 0.16 -17.42 12.17
CA ASN A 477 -0.73 -17.27 11.01
C ASN A 477 -1.34 -15.87 10.98
N HIS A 478 -1.38 -15.25 9.81
CA HIS A 478 -1.96 -13.92 9.63
C HIS A 478 -2.41 -13.71 8.20
N ASP A 479 -3.21 -12.69 8.02
CA ASP A 479 -3.69 -12.31 6.70
C ASP A 479 -3.08 -10.98 6.28
N HIS A 480 -2.94 -10.78 4.97
CA HIS A 480 -2.69 -9.48 4.37
C HIS A 480 -3.83 -9.16 3.43
N PHE A 481 -4.54 -8.07 3.69
CA PHE A 481 -5.61 -7.57 2.84
C PHE A 481 -5.29 -6.15 2.37
N PHE A 482 -5.44 -5.92 1.08
CA PHE A 482 -5.20 -4.63 0.44
C PHE A 482 -6.45 -4.19 -0.29
N SER A 483 -6.90 -2.98 -0.01
CA SER A 483 -7.99 -2.32 -0.71
C SER A 483 -7.44 -1.25 -1.64
N TYR A 484 -7.91 -1.22 -2.87
CA TYR A 484 -7.62 -0.15 -3.82
C TYR A 484 -8.87 0.65 -4.13
N ARG A 485 -8.71 1.95 -4.37
CA ARG A 485 -9.70 2.83 -4.98
C ARG A 485 -9.35 3.02 -6.43
N ILE A 486 -10.27 2.64 -7.32
CA ILE A 486 -10.13 2.77 -8.76
C ILE A 486 -11.35 3.53 -9.29
N ASP A 487 -11.16 4.80 -9.57
CA ASP A 487 -12.19 5.67 -10.12
C ASP A 487 -12.22 5.49 -11.64
N MET A 488 -13.25 4.81 -12.13
CA MET A 488 -13.35 4.32 -13.51
C MET A 488 -13.98 5.37 -14.43
N ASP A 489 -13.21 5.83 -15.41
CA ASP A 489 -13.63 6.83 -16.41
C ASP A 489 -13.53 6.28 -17.86
N VAL A 490 -14.05 5.09 -18.12
CA VAL A 490 -13.90 4.42 -19.42
C VAL A 490 -14.57 5.21 -20.54
N ASP A 491 -13.77 5.87 -21.39
CA ASP A 491 -14.21 6.80 -22.45
C ASP A 491 -15.20 7.87 -21.94
N GLY A 492 -15.08 8.25 -20.67
CA GLY A 492 -15.88 9.28 -20.02
C GLY A 492 -16.36 8.85 -18.63
N VAL A 493 -16.98 9.78 -17.89
CA VAL A 493 -17.42 9.60 -16.51
C VAL A 493 -18.66 8.69 -16.37
N ASP A 494 -19.54 8.71 -17.38
CA ASP A 494 -20.80 7.96 -17.31
C ASP A 494 -20.56 6.49 -17.67
N ASN A 495 -20.49 5.65 -16.68
CA ASN A 495 -20.21 4.24 -16.84
C ASN A 495 -21.32 3.38 -16.21
N ASN A 496 -21.36 2.11 -16.60
CA ASN A 496 -22.17 1.07 -15.99
C ASN A 496 -21.29 -0.06 -15.49
N PHE A 497 -21.58 -0.58 -14.31
CA PHE A 497 -20.99 -1.83 -13.83
C PHE A 497 -21.80 -3.01 -14.38
N VAL A 498 -21.13 -3.89 -15.12
CA VAL A 498 -21.76 -5.06 -15.77
C VAL A 498 -21.09 -6.33 -15.30
N ARG A 499 -21.87 -7.21 -14.72
CA ARG A 499 -21.46 -8.55 -14.32
C ARG A 499 -21.80 -9.55 -15.41
N GLN A 500 -20.81 -10.19 -16.03
CA GLN A 500 -20.99 -11.18 -17.10
C GLN A 500 -20.75 -12.57 -16.53
N ARG A 501 -21.82 -13.26 -16.14
CA ARG A 501 -21.75 -14.60 -15.55
C ARG A 501 -21.56 -15.66 -16.63
N LEU A 502 -20.64 -16.60 -16.39
CA LEU A 502 -20.49 -17.80 -17.21
C LEU A 502 -21.44 -18.86 -16.65
N VAL A 503 -22.42 -19.26 -17.45
CA VAL A 503 -23.51 -20.16 -17.00
C VAL A 503 -23.56 -21.40 -17.88
N ALA A 504 -23.55 -22.58 -17.24
CA ALA A 504 -23.82 -23.83 -17.93
C ALA A 504 -25.27 -23.84 -18.43
N THR A 505 -25.45 -24.25 -19.67
CA THR A 505 -26.76 -24.35 -20.34
C THR A 505 -26.91 -25.72 -20.94
N GLU A 506 -27.92 -26.45 -20.49
CA GLU A 506 -28.30 -27.74 -21.05
C GLU A 506 -28.79 -27.57 -22.50
N GLN A 507 -28.49 -28.53 -23.34
CA GLN A 507 -28.92 -28.56 -24.72
C GLN A 507 -30.13 -29.50 -24.86
N PRO A 508 -30.98 -29.32 -25.88
CA PRO A 508 -32.11 -30.22 -26.11
C PRO A 508 -31.69 -31.69 -26.30
N ASP A 509 -32.57 -32.61 -25.96
CA ASP A 509 -32.36 -34.02 -26.19
C ASP A 509 -32.05 -34.32 -27.65
N GLY A 510 -31.03 -35.14 -27.90
CA GLY A 510 -30.54 -35.45 -29.23
C GLY A 510 -29.54 -34.45 -29.84
N ALA A 511 -29.21 -33.37 -29.13
CA ALA A 511 -28.15 -32.49 -29.56
C ALA A 511 -26.77 -33.19 -29.50
N PRO A 512 -25.82 -32.87 -30.40
CA PRO A 512 -24.47 -33.48 -30.42
C PRO A 512 -23.67 -33.27 -29.13
N ARG A 513 -24.02 -32.25 -28.33
CA ARG A 513 -23.47 -31.96 -27.01
C ARG A 513 -24.60 -31.80 -26.02
N GLN A 514 -24.44 -32.38 -24.83
CA GLN A 514 -25.44 -32.28 -23.77
C GLN A 514 -25.44 -30.92 -23.07
N GLY A 515 -24.33 -30.22 -23.10
CA GLY A 515 -24.23 -28.91 -22.47
C GLY A 515 -23.19 -28.01 -23.16
N ILE A 516 -23.42 -26.71 -23.04
CA ILE A 516 -22.51 -25.64 -23.39
C ILE A 516 -22.49 -24.64 -22.22
N TRP A 517 -21.58 -23.70 -22.23
CA TRP A 517 -21.71 -22.53 -21.36
C TRP A 517 -21.96 -21.27 -22.20
N THR A 518 -22.68 -20.34 -21.63
CA THR A 518 -23.06 -19.07 -22.24
C THR A 518 -22.69 -17.92 -21.30
N VAL A 519 -22.69 -16.70 -21.83
CA VAL A 519 -22.47 -15.48 -21.06
C VAL A 519 -23.79 -14.77 -20.83
N GLN A 520 -24.20 -14.67 -19.59
CA GLN A 520 -25.36 -13.87 -19.16
C GLN A 520 -24.86 -12.52 -18.67
N ARG A 521 -25.36 -11.44 -19.28
CA ARG A 521 -25.03 -10.08 -18.88
C ARG A 521 -26.05 -9.55 -17.89
N GLU A 522 -25.59 -9.05 -16.78
CA GLU A 522 -26.39 -8.40 -15.74
C GLU A 522 -25.86 -6.98 -15.55
N GLN A 523 -26.65 -5.98 -15.89
CA GLN A 523 -26.36 -4.60 -15.50
C GLN A 523 -26.74 -4.47 -14.03
N VAL A 524 -25.80 -3.99 -13.24
CA VAL A 524 -25.97 -3.79 -11.81
C VAL A 524 -26.42 -2.36 -11.57
N LEU A 525 -27.50 -2.15 -10.84
CA LEU A 525 -28.19 -0.87 -10.77
C LEU A 525 -27.93 -0.07 -9.50
N THR A 526 -27.55 -0.73 -8.39
CA THR A 526 -27.35 -0.06 -7.11
C THR A 526 -26.07 -0.56 -6.43
N GLU A 527 -25.56 0.21 -5.50
CA GLU A 527 -24.35 -0.09 -4.72
C GLU A 527 -24.47 -1.41 -3.95
N LYS A 528 -25.62 -1.69 -3.32
CA LYS A 528 -25.85 -2.97 -2.62
C LYS A 528 -25.88 -4.16 -3.57
N GLN A 529 -26.46 -3.99 -4.76
CA GLN A 529 -26.43 -5.04 -5.79
C GLN A 529 -25.01 -5.28 -6.31
N ALA A 530 -24.15 -4.26 -6.28
CA ALA A 530 -22.77 -4.36 -6.75
C ALA A 530 -21.85 -5.11 -5.79
N GLN A 531 -22.20 -5.18 -4.52
CA GLN A 531 -21.42 -5.90 -3.51
C GLN A 531 -21.19 -7.34 -3.97
N THR A 532 -19.92 -7.71 -4.11
CA THR A 532 -19.58 -9.00 -4.71
C THR A 532 -18.60 -9.78 -3.83
N VAL A 533 -19.03 -10.97 -3.41
CA VAL A 533 -18.13 -12.00 -2.89
C VAL A 533 -17.82 -12.96 -4.05
N MET A 534 -16.55 -13.10 -4.38
CA MET A 534 -16.10 -13.95 -5.48
C MET A 534 -16.29 -15.43 -5.12
N LYS A 535 -16.82 -16.21 -6.07
CA LYS A 535 -17.06 -17.65 -5.90
C LYS A 535 -16.51 -18.40 -7.11
N VAL A 536 -15.65 -19.37 -6.88
CA VAL A 536 -15.03 -20.18 -7.95
C VAL A 536 -16.07 -20.91 -8.80
N GLU A 537 -17.14 -21.41 -8.15
CA GLU A 537 -18.22 -22.13 -8.82
C GLU A 537 -19.20 -21.22 -9.60
N LYS A 538 -19.08 -19.90 -9.45
CA LYS A 538 -19.90 -18.90 -10.14
C LYS A 538 -19.04 -17.84 -10.80
N PRO A 539 -18.22 -18.22 -11.80
CA PRO A 539 -17.30 -17.29 -12.44
C PRO A 539 -18.03 -16.16 -13.15
N ALA A 540 -17.54 -14.95 -12.97
CA ALA A 540 -18.05 -13.77 -13.63
C ALA A 540 -16.94 -12.85 -14.11
N LEU A 541 -17.14 -12.19 -15.24
CA LEU A 541 -16.29 -11.09 -15.69
C LEU A 541 -16.90 -9.79 -15.15
N LEU A 542 -16.11 -9.02 -14.42
CA LEU A 542 -16.51 -7.76 -13.81
C LEU A 542 -16.06 -6.63 -14.73
N THR A 543 -16.99 -5.91 -15.35
CA THR A 543 -16.68 -4.92 -16.40
C THR A 543 -17.29 -3.56 -16.11
N PHE A 544 -16.51 -2.51 -16.36
CA PHE A 544 -16.95 -1.12 -16.35
C PHE A 544 -17.07 -0.67 -17.81
N ALA A 545 -18.27 -0.33 -18.24
CA ALA A 545 -18.59 -0.07 -19.64
C ALA A 545 -19.07 1.37 -19.83
N SER A 546 -18.51 2.05 -20.81
CA SER A 546 -18.97 3.36 -21.24
C SER A 546 -20.43 3.31 -21.71
N THR A 547 -21.19 4.33 -21.38
CA THR A 547 -22.56 4.50 -21.87
C THR A 547 -22.60 5.22 -23.20
N ASN A 548 -21.56 5.97 -23.53
CA ASN A 548 -21.52 6.89 -24.64
C ASN A 548 -20.64 6.42 -25.81
N ALA A 549 -19.66 5.55 -25.57
CA ALA A 549 -18.71 5.10 -26.57
C ALA A 549 -18.89 3.62 -26.95
N LYS A 550 -18.70 3.33 -28.23
CA LYS A 550 -18.75 1.97 -28.79
C LYS A 550 -17.57 1.74 -29.72
N ASN A 551 -17.08 0.51 -29.76
CA ASN A 551 -16.07 0.13 -30.72
C ASN A 551 -16.68 -0.10 -32.13
N ALA A 552 -15.85 -0.35 -33.14
CA ALA A 552 -16.25 -0.57 -34.51
C ALA A 552 -17.29 -1.71 -34.72
N MET A 553 -17.37 -2.66 -33.78
CA MET A 553 -18.35 -3.76 -33.81
C MET A 553 -19.65 -3.43 -33.08
N GLY A 554 -19.80 -2.21 -32.56
CA GLY A 554 -20.99 -1.75 -31.84
C GLY A 554 -21.08 -2.14 -30.38
N TYR A 555 -20.03 -2.77 -29.82
CA TYR A 555 -19.97 -3.06 -28.38
C TYR A 555 -19.62 -1.80 -27.58
N PRO A 556 -20.24 -1.55 -26.42
CA PRO A 556 -19.76 -0.53 -25.50
C PRO A 556 -18.28 -0.74 -25.18
N THR A 557 -17.49 0.32 -25.27
CA THR A 557 -16.11 0.26 -24.83
C THR A 557 -16.05 0.02 -23.32
N SER A 558 -15.17 -0.85 -22.86
CA SER A 558 -15.14 -1.26 -21.47
C SER A 558 -13.75 -1.73 -21.03
N TYR A 559 -13.57 -1.76 -19.70
CA TYR A 559 -12.45 -2.42 -19.03
C TYR A 559 -12.97 -3.50 -18.09
N GLN A 560 -12.29 -4.64 -18.08
CA GLN A 560 -12.53 -5.74 -17.16
C GLN A 560 -11.58 -5.61 -15.98
N LEU A 561 -12.11 -5.71 -14.76
CA LEU A 561 -11.37 -5.80 -13.52
C LEU A 561 -11.15 -7.29 -13.17
N ILE A 562 -9.90 -7.68 -12.94
CA ILE A 562 -9.47 -9.04 -12.61
C ILE A 562 -8.61 -8.98 -11.35
N PHE A 563 -8.93 -9.78 -10.34
CA PHE A 563 -8.18 -9.86 -9.09
C PHE A 563 -8.43 -11.22 -8.40
N PRO A 564 -7.56 -11.67 -7.47
CA PRO A 564 -7.76 -12.89 -6.70
C PRO A 564 -8.97 -12.79 -5.76
N ASN A 565 -9.46 -13.95 -5.31
CA ASN A 565 -10.68 -14.07 -4.49
C ASN A 565 -10.41 -14.32 -3.00
N THR A 566 -9.32 -13.81 -2.46
CA THR A 566 -9.02 -13.94 -1.03
C THR A 566 -10.11 -13.25 -0.19
N HIS A 567 -10.59 -13.93 0.83
CA HIS A 567 -11.66 -13.45 1.70
C HIS A 567 -11.38 -13.86 3.15
N PRO A 568 -11.71 -13.05 4.16
CA PRO A 568 -11.50 -13.43 5.56
C PRO A 568 -12.11 -14.79 5.91
N LEU A 569 -11.35 -15.62 6.63
CA LEU A 569 -11.80 -16.94 7.10
C LEU A 569 -12.54 -16.84 8.44
N VAL A 570 -12.15 -15.88 9.28
CA VAL A 570 -12.78 -15.63 10.58
C VAL A 570 -14.06 -14.82 10.36
N THR A 571 -15.04 -15.02 11.23
CA THR A 571 -16.29 -14.28 11.15
C THR A 571 -16.08 -12.78 11.27
N LEU A 572 -16.76 -12.00 10.43
CA LEU A 572 -16.69 -10.54 10.45
C LEU A 572 -17.34 -9.91 11.72
N ASP A 573 -17.99 -10.73 12.56
CA ASP A 573 -18.50 -10.31 13.86
C ASP A 573 -17.41 -10.38 14.95
N ASP A 574 -16.25 -10.98 14.67
CA ASP A 574 -15.09 -10.95 15.55
C ASP A 574 -14.59 -9.50 15.73
N ALA A 575 -14.18 -9.16 16.96
CA ALA A 575 -13.76 -7.80 17.33
C ALA A 575 -12.62 -7.26 16.45
N ILE A 576 -11.72 -8.15 15.98
CA ILE A 576 -10.63 -7.81 15.08
C ILE A 576 -11.17 -7.30 13.74
N TYR A 577 -12.16 -8.01 13.17
CA TYR A 577 -12.69 -7.72 11.84
C TYR A 577 -13.81 -6.69 11.82
N GLN A 578 -14.42 -6.34 12.96
CA GLN A 578 -15.51 -5.36 13.01
C GLN A 578 -15.10 -3.98 12.48
N ARG A 579 -13.84 -3.56 12.69
CA ARG A 579 -13.27 -2.31 12.15
C ARG A 579 -12.92 -2.43 10.66
N ALA A 580 -12.70 -3.63 10.16
CA ALA A 580 -12.38 -3.94 8.77
C ALA A 580 -13.64 -4.28 7.94
N GLY A 581 -14.74 -3.57 8.15
CA GLY A 581 -16.03 -3.84 7.51
C GLY A 581 -16.00 -3.81 5.97
N PHE A 582 -15.01 -3.17 5.37
CA PHE A 582 -14.75 -3.19 3.93
C PHE A 582 -14.45 -4.60 3.39
N LEU A 583 -13.96 -5.53 4.21
CA LEU A 583 -13.67 -6.92 3.84
C LEU A 583 -14.92 -7.80 3.69
N LYS A 584 -16.12 -7.28 3.96
CA LYS A 584 -17.38 -8.03 3.74
C LYS A 584 -17.58 -8.47 2.30
N ASN A 585 -16.94 -7.76 1.36
CA ASN A 585 -17.01 -8.08 -0.07
C ASN A 585 -15.62 -8.03 -0.68
N ASN A 586 -15.38 -8.87 -1.69
CA ASN A 586 -14.17 -8.79 -2.51
C ASN A 586 -14.19 -7.58 -3.46
N LEU A 587 -15.38 -7.10 -3.82
CA LEU A 587 -15.56 -5.88 -4.60
C LEU A 587 -16.75 -5.09 -4.09
N TRP A 588 -16.51 -3.80 -3.87
CA TRP A 588 -17.55 -2.79 -3.76
C TRP A 588 -17.52 -1.92 -5.02
N VAL A 589 -18.67 -1.41 -5.43
CA VAL A 589 -18.76 -0.38 -6.46
C VAL A 589 -19.70 0.68 -5.92
N THR A 590 -19.21 1.90 -5.83
CA THR A 590 -19.96 3.06 -5.32
C THR A 590 -20.03 4.14 -6.39
N ARG A 591 -20.97 5.04 -6.22
CA ARG A 591 -20.96 6.30 -6.95
C ARG A 591 -19.80 7.15 -6.48
N TYR A 592 -19.15 7.90 -7.38
CA TYR A 592 -18.07 8.83 -7.02
C TYR A 592 -18.57 9.92 -6.06
N LYS A 593 -17.84 10.09 -4.96
CA LYS A 593 -17.93 11.24 -4.04
C LYS A 593 -16.52 11.67 -3.64
N PRO A 594 -16.20 12.98 -3.68
CA PRO A 594 -14.83 13.46 -3.44
C PRO A 594 -14.31 13.19 -2.03
N ASN A 595 -15.19 12.98 -1.05
CA ASN A 595 -14.82 12.71 0.35
C ASN A 595 -14.67 11.22 0.66
N GLU A 596 -15.01 10.32 -0.25
CA GLU A 596 -14.96 8.89 -0.09
C GLU A 596 -13.65 8.36 -0.72
N ILE A 597 -12.54 8.48 0.02
CA ILE A 597 -11.20 8.16 -0.46
C ILE A 597 -10.68 6.86 0.16
N PHE A 598 -10.97 6.65 1.46
CA PHE A 598 -10.38 5.54 2.23
C PHE A 598 -11.43 4.50 2.58
N SER A 599 -11.15 3.22 2.31
CA SER A 599 -12.05 2.08 2.63
C SER A 599 -12.46 2.02 4.11
N THR A 600 -11.64 2.60 4.99
CA THR A 600 -11.81 2.67 6.45
C THR A 600 -12.19 4.06 6.95
N GLY A 601 -12.45 5.01 6.04
CA GLY A 601 -12.73 6.40 6.38
C GLY A 601 -11.48 7.23 6.69
N LEU A 602 -11.70 8.48 7.05
CA LEU A 602 -10.63 9.48 7.20
C LEU A 602 -9.63 9.13 8.31
N ALA A 603 -10.09 8.57 9.43
CA ALA A 603 -9.27 8.29 10.61
C ALA A 603 -9.59 6.89 11.14
N VAL A 604 -8.65 5.96 10.98
CA VAL A 604 -8.86 4.55 11.31
C VAL A 604 -8.21 4.14 12.63
N ASN A 605 -7.16 4.85 13.08
CA ASN A 605 -6.54 4.54 14.36
C ASN A 605 -7.56 4.71 15.48
N GLN A 606 -7.71 3.69 16.32
CA GLN A 606 -8.71 3.61 17.39
C GLN A 606 -10.17 3.89 16.94
N SER A 607 -10.50 3.67 15.65
CA SER A 607 -11.79 3.99 15.05
C SER A 607 -12.96 3.13 15.55
N ASP A 608 -14.16 3.62 15.35
CA ASP A 608 -15.41 2.86 15.51
C ASP A 608 -15.58 1.81 14.42
N VAL A 609 -16.51 0.89 14.64
CA VAL A 609 -16.90 -0.12 13.66
C VAL A 609 -17.82 0.47 12.58
N GLY A 610 -17.78 -0.11 11.37
CA GLY A 610 -18.69 0.24 10.29
C GLY A 610 -18.37 1.55 9.56
N VAL A 611 -17.25 2.21 9.85
CA VAL A 611 -16.78 3.39 9.14
C VAL A 611 -16.21 3.01 7.76
N GLY A 612 -16.23 3.94 6.82
CA GLY A 612 -15.71 3.72 5.46
C GLY A 612 -16.71 3.06 4.53
N LEU A 613 -16.30 2.08 3.73
CA LEU A 613 -17.12 1.47 2.67
C LEU A 613 -18.50 0.96 3.11
N PRO A 614 -18.66 0.32 4.29
CA PRO A 614 -19.99 -0.02 4.77
C PRO A 614 -20.92 1.18 4.94
N GLN A 615 -20.37 2.33 5.34
CA GLN A 615 -21.10 3.59 5.50
C GLN A 615 -21.37 4.24 4.13
N TYR A 616 -20.37 4.22 3.23
CA TYR A 616 -20.48 4.82 1.89
C TYR A 616 -21.61 4.19 1.08
N ALA A 617 -21.74 2.85 1.12
CA ALA A 617 -22.76 2.11 0.40
C ALA A 617 -24.09 1.91 1.18
N ALA A 618 -24.26 2.57 2.34
CA ALA A 618 -25.43 2.37 3.19
C ALA A 618 -26.72 2.97 2.57
N ASP A 619 -26.61 4.09 1.87
CA ASP A 619 -27.70 4.79 1.20
C ASP A 619 -28.16 4.13 -0.09
N ASP A 620 -27.42 3.12 -0.61
CA ASP A 620 -27.78 2.30 -1.76
C ASP A 620 -28.08 3.12 -3.03
N GLU A 621 -27.22 4.06 -3.34
CA GLU A 621 -27.39 4.93 -4.51
C GLU A 621 -27.39 4.15 -5.82
N THR A 622 -28.01 4.77 -6.85
CA THR A 622 -27.93 4.23 -8.21
C THR A 622 -26.54 4.38 -8.77
N ILE A 623 -26.06 3.28 -9.39
CA ILE A 623 -24.77 3.22 -10.12
C ILE A 623 -25.01 3.00 -11.61
N GLU A 624 -26.18 3.32 -12.09
CA GLU A 624 -26.53 3.24 -13.50
C GLU A 624 -26.17 4.55 -14.21
N ASN A 625 -25.37 4.46 -15.27
CA ASN A 625 -25.01 5.59 -16.11
C ASN A 625 -24.48 6.78 -15.29
N THR A 626 -23.48 6.53 -14.48
CA THR A 626 -22.91 7.53 -13.56
C THR A 626 -21.42 7.32 -13.37
N ASP A 627 -20.82 8.23 -12.63
CA ASP A 627 -19.41 8.20 -12.22
C ASP A 627 -19.20 7.11 -11.14
N LEU A 628 -18.31 6.15 -11.41
CA LEU A 628 -18.18 4.91 -10.64
C LEU A 628 -16.80 4.72 -10.05
N VAL A 629 -16.76 4.35 -8.77
CA VAL A 629 -15.54 3.94 -8.09
C VAL A 629 -15.61 2.44 -7.76
N ALA A 630 -14.62 1.69 -8.22
CA ALA A 630 -14.42 0.29 -7.88
C ALA A 630 -13.45 0.17 -6.68
N TRP A 631 -13.80 -0.69 -5.73
CA TRP A 631 -13.00 -0.98 -4.55
C TRP A 631 -12.70 -2.48 -4.48
N PRO A 632 -11.72 -2.99 -5.25
CA PRO A 632 -11.28 -4.37 -5.17
C PRO A 632 -10.46 -4.62 -3.90
N MET A 633 -10.69 -5.80 -3.29
CA MET A 633 -9.91 -6.32 -2.16
C MET A 633 -9.08 -7.48 -2.67
N ILE A 634 -7.77 -7.39 -2.48
CA ILE A 634 -6.83 -8.47 -2.75
C ILE A 634 -6.10 -8.84 -1.47
N GLY A 635 -5.41 -9.97 -1.46
CA GLY A 635 -4.61 -10.38 -0.32
C GLY A 635 -4.33 -11.86 -0.30
N PHE A 636 -3.78 -12.33 0.81
CA PHE A 636 -3.44 -13.73 1.01
C PHE A 636 -3.52 -14.11 2.49
N HIS A 637 -3.75 -15.39 2.73
CA HIS A 637 -3.58 -16.02 4.02
C HIS A 637 -2.12 -16.45 4.13
N HIS A 638 -1.39 -15.88 5.08
CA HIS A 638 -0.01 -16.28 5.33
C HIS A 638 0.02 -17.35 6.42
N VAL A 639 0.38 -18.54 6.02
CA VAL A 639 0.72 -19.65 6.90
C VAL A 639 2.23 -19.78 6.86
N PRO A 640 2.96 -19.27 7.88
CA PRO A 640 4.42 -19.25 7.89
C PRO A 640 5.01 -20.65 7.77
N MET A 641 6.17 -20.74 7.14
CA MET A 641 6.93 -21.99 6.94
C MET A 641 8.42 -21.74 7.18
N ALA A 642 9.19 -22.81 7.28
CA ALA A 642 10.63 -22.70 7.57
C ALA A 642 11.40 -21.85 6.55
N GLU A 643 10.94 -21.84 5.30
CA GLU A 643 11.51 -21.05 4.21
C GLU A 643 11.27 -19.54 4.33
N ASP A 644 10.34 -19.11 5.18
CA ASP A 644 10.08 -17.68 5.46
C ASP A 644 11.08 -17.12 6.50
N TRP A 645 11.89 -17.98 7.09
CA TRP A 645 12.87 -17.62 8.09
C TRP A 645 14.31 -17.61 7.56
N PRO A 646 15.16 -16.58 7.88
CA PRO A 646 14.89 -15.38 8.68
C PRO A 646 14.21 -14.23 7.93
N VAL A 647 14.16 -14.28 6.59
CA VAL A 647 13.51 -13.30 5.71
C VAL A 647 12.68 -14.04 4.67
N MET A 648 11.43 -13.65 4.53
CA MET A 648 10.45 -14.27 3.63
C MET A 648 10.81 -14.05 2.15
N PRO A 649 10.74 -15.08 1.31
CA PRO A 649 10.79 -14.90 -0.15
C PRO A 649 9.65 -13.98 -0.64
N SER A 650 9.93 -13.19 -1.68
CA SER A 650 8.95 -12.24 -2.22
C SER A 650 7.69 -12.95 -2.76
N LYS A 651 6.52 -12.53 -2.30
CA LYS A 651 5.21 -12.95 -2.76
C LYS A 651 4.53 -11.84 -3.57
N VAL A 652 3.93 -12.19 -4.69
CA VAL A 652 3.29 -11.24 -5.62
C VAL A 652 1.78 -11.44 -5.65
N ASP A 653 1.02 -10.38 -5.43
CA ASP A 653 -0.43 -10.30 -5.64
C ASP A 653 -0.74 -9.17 -6.64
N GLU A 654 -1.85 -9.29 -7.38
CA GLU A 654 -2.07 -8.40 -8.51
C GLU A 654 -3.55 -8.14 -8.80
N ILE A 655 -3.86 -6.88 -9.14
CA ILE A 655 -5.09 -6.47 -9.80
C ILE A 655 -4.76 -6.14 -11.26
N THR A 656 -5.58 -6.59 -12.21
CA THR A 656 -5.43 -6.24 -13.61
C THR A 656 -6.66 -5.51 -14.13
N LEU A 657 -6.48 -4.33 -14.69
CA LEU A 657 -7.42 -3.65 -15.57
C LEU A 657 -7.11 -4.06 -17.01
N LYS A 658 -8.04 -4.77 -17.65
CA LYS A 658 -7.87 -5.32 -19.00
C LYS A 658 -8.86 -4.69 -19.96
N PRO A 659 -8.42 -4.17 -21.13
CA PRO A 659 -9.35 -3.71 -22.19
C PRO A 659 -10.33 -4.83 -22.56
N ARG A 660 -11.61 -4.46 -22.67
CA ARG A 660 -12.65 -5.33 -23.17
C ARG A 660 -13.52 -4.59 -24.17
N ASN A 661 -13.28 -4.81 -25.45
CA ASN A 661 -13.87 -4.03 -26.53
C ASN A 661 -13.53 -2.52 -26.48
N PHE A 662 -12.54 -2.11 -25.72
CA PHE A 662 -12.05 -0.73 -25.67
C PHE A 662 -11.39 -0.36 -27.00
N PHE A 663 -10.61 -1.26 -27.57
CA PHE A 663 -10.03 -1.16 -28.89
C PHE A 663 -10.87 -1.96 -29.90
N SER A 664 -10.76 -1.60 -31.20
CA SER A 664 -11.41 -2.35 -32.28
C SER A 664 -10.56 -3.53 -32.81
N ARG A 665 -9.30 -3.59 -32.40
CA ARG A 665 -8.32 -4.67 -32.73
C ARG A 665 -7.28 -4.78 -31.60
N ASN A 666 -6.38 -5.75 -31.69
CA ASN A 666 -5.25 -5.83 -30.76
C ASN A 666 -4.36 -4.58 -30.89
N PRO A 667 -4.24 -3.74 -29.85
CA PRO A 667 -3.47 -2.50 -29.93
C PRO A 667 -1.95 -2.72 -30.03
N ALA A 668 -1.45 -3.91 -29.69
CA ALA A 668 -0.02 -4.22 -29.80
C ALA A 668 0.40 -4.75 -31.20
N LEU A 669 -0.46 -4.69 -32.22
CA LEU A 669 -0.11 -5.15 -33.57
C LEU A 669 0.95 -4.29 -34.26
N ASP A 670 0.98 -3.02 -33.97
CA ASP A 670 1.87 -2.01 -34.57
C ASP A 670 3.13 -1.73 -33.74
N VAL A 671 3.33 -2.46 -32.64
CA VAL A 671 4.60 -2.41 -31.92
C VAL A 671 5.72 -2.86 -32.87
N PRO A 672 6.78 -2.05 -33.04
CA PRO A 672 7.90 -2.42 -33.93
C PRO A 672 8.70 -3.61 -33.36
N GLU A 673 9.45 -4.28 -34.26
CA GLU A 673 10.38 -5.36 -33.87
C GLU A 673 11.62 -4.82 -33.14
#